data_67c311f1a1d79e1dcf8abf7cce74b7e0
#
_entry.id   67c311f1a1d79e1dcf8abf7cce74b7e0
#
_cell.length_a   1.000
_cell.length_b   1.000
_cell.length_c   1.000
_cell.angle_alpha   90.00
_cell.angle_beta   90.00
_cell.angle_gamma   90.00
#
_symmetry.space_group_name_H-M   'P 1'
#
loop_
_entity.id
_entity.type
_entity.pdbx_description
1 polymer ?
#
loop_
_entity_poly.entity_id
_entity_poly.type
_entity_poly.pdbx_seq_one_letter_code
_entity_poly.pdbx_strand_id
1 'polypeptide(L)'
;MAAILLGFVVYALRLFSLQVLDYASWMDKAEEQRISQLNLPTQRGIIYDRNNVILGRNIPSYNAIIIPADLPDDPGEQQEIFRQLSALIDTPVNLGIIDSATSPFVACKSKHGIAQIAAWAASYKPFTPVPIKCDIDRRTAMRIKERAVDWPGVDVEITPVRDYPTGVFTSNIIGYLGPIYPEIEEEMRGLGFDPSRDKIGYAGIELEYQDLLGGRNGQRVVEVDVGGQVLRDMAAPAAAAPGNNIRLTIDYRLQEAAYAILVDQINFFNARVQTQDAIMTSGVVIAINPQNGEILAMVSYPSYENNRLAQVIPGDYYEQLAADATLPLLNHAVSDQVPVGSVFKIVTGVGALNEAVVTPEQIIKTPGFIQLTEKAYANDPGRPKDFVDWINRDGSHPEGLGQLDFIHGLAFSSNVYFYKLGGGYQDEVPDGLGICRLGAYARALGYATPPEVQLPAVADGLIPDPDWKRLDQGQSWTTGDTYIASVGQGLVTATPLQVLLSAATVSMGGKLMEPSIVHEILDADGNVLETYAPRLRWDLTITPTIPIFDTTSLRDCEPTGELKAIQPWVFEKVREGMRAAVTEGTLGPLSNDAPGFYVLEARGIPAAGKTGTAEYCDIYATAKGRCVPGKWPAHAWTVAFAPYDKPEIAVVAFVYNGSEGASVAAPIVRRVLQTYFEIKAGDADLGR
;
A
#
# COMPACT_ATOMS: atom_id res chain seq x y z
N MET A 1 12.78 75.37 25.95
CA MET A 1 11.88 75.06 27.08
C MET A 1 10.53 74.46 26.63
N ALA A 2 9.72 75.10 25.78
CA ALA A 2 8.42 74.54 25.32
C ALA A 2 8.53 73.11 24.60
N ALA A 3 9.53 72.86 23.73
CA ALA A 3 9.67 71.57 23.09
C ALA A 3 10.04 70.44 24.06
N ILE A 4 10.82 70.76 25.11
CA ILE A 4 11.17 69.81 26.17
C ILE A 4 9.94 69.45 27.02
N LEU A 5 9.10 70.45 27.40
CA LEU A 5 7.84 70.27 28.12
C LEU A 5 6.85 69.45 27.28
N LEU A 6 6.75 69.68 25.97
CA LEU A 6 5.92 68.90 25.07
C LEU A 6 6.37 67.44 25.00
N GLY A 7 7.70 67.22 24.93
CA GLY A 7 8.26 65.84 24.99
C GLY A 7 7.90 65.12 26.28
N PHE A 8 8.01 65.78 27.43
CA PHE A 8 7.60 65.18 28.71
C PHE A 8 6.09 64.85 28.78
N VAL A 9 5.24 65.73 28.22
CA VAL A 9 3.81 65.43 28.14
C VAL A 9 3.49 64.23 27.27
N VAL A 10 4.14 64.12 26.13
CA VAL A 10 3.99 62.94 25.22
C VAL A 10 4.45 61.67 25.92
N TYR A 11 5.60 61.70 26.61
CA TYR A 11 6.07 60.55 27.40
C TYR A 11 5.14 60.19 28.55
N ALA A 12 4.63 61.17 29.27
CA ALA A 12 3.68 60.96 30.37
C ALA A 12 2.37 60.35 29.86
N LEU A 13 1.84 60.85 28.73
CA LEU A 13 0.65 60.30 28.09
C LEU A 13 0.88 58.88 27.61
N ARG A 14 2.06 58.58 27.04
CA ARG A 14 2.40 57.23 26.62
C ARG A 14 2.57 56.28 27.79
N LEU A 15 3.21 56.74 28.88
CA LEU A 15 3.31 55.94 30.12
C LEU A 15 1.92 55.68 30.73
N PHE A 16 1.03 56.68 30.75
CA PHE A 16 -0.35 56.53 31.22
C PHE A 16 -1.11 55.50 30.33
N SER A 17 -0.96 55.59 29.01
CA SER A 17 -1.55 54.59 28.10
C SER A 17 -1.07 53.18 28.45
N LEU A 18 0.24 52.96 28.55
CA LEU A 18 0.84 51.65 28.82
C LEU A 18 0.50 51.11 30.23
N GLN A 19 0.49 52.00 31.25
CA GLN A 19 0.34 51.56 32.65
C GLN A 19 -1.09 51.56 33.16
N VAL A 20 -2.02 52.26 32.50
CA VAL A 20 -3.40 52.38 32.97
C VAL A 20 -4.40 51.89 31.91
N LEU A 21 -4.31 52.33 30.67
CA LEU A 21 -5.28 52.00 29.65
C LEU A 21 -5.03 50.57 29.06
N ASP A 22 -3.76 50.26 28.80
CA ASP A 22 -3.38 49.00 28.18
C ASP A 22 -2.83 47.97 29.20
N TYR A 23 -2.92 48.29 30.52
CA TYR A 23 -2.34 47.47 31.61
C TYR A 23 -2.82 46.04 31.56
N ALA A 24 -4.12 45.81 31.42
CA ALA A 24 -4.68 44.47 31.39
C ALA A 24 -4.13 43.65 30.23
N SER A 25 -4.06 44.25 29.04
CA SER A 25 -3.55 43.55 27.83
C SER A 25 -2.05 43.26 27.90
N TRP A 26 -1.28 44.12 28.60
CA TRP A 26 0.16 43.86 28.82
C TRP A 26 0.41 42.86 29.94
N MET A 27 -0.43 42.83 30.96
CA MET A 27 -0.39 41.82 32.01
C MET A 27 -0.74 40.43 31.44
N ASP A 28 -1.81 40.34 30.65
CA ASP A 28 -2.19 39.08 29.97
C ASP A 28 -1.03 38.55 29.09
N LYS A 29 -0.42 39.44 28.30
CA LYS A 29 0.77 39.05 27.49
C LYS A 29 1.97 38.66 28.34
N ALA A 30 2.20 39.32 29.46
CA ALA A 30 3.28 39.00 30.36
C ALA A 30 3.03 37.66 31.10
N GLU A 31 1.78 37.36 31.45
CA GLU A 31 1.39 36.06 32.00
C GLU A 31 1.50 34.94 30.97
N GLU A 32 1.05 35.19 29.73
CA GLU A 32 1.23 34.23 28.61
C GLU A 32 2.71 33.91 28.35
N GLN A 33 3.60 34.90 28.45
CA GLN A 33 5.05 34.69 28.26
C GLN A 33 5.74 34.03 29.47
N ARG A 34 5.14 34.06 30.67
CA ARG A 34 5.67 33.40 31.86
C ARG A 34 5.26 31.94 31.97
N ILE A 35 4.20 31.56 31.30
CA ILE A 35 3.69 30.17 31.33
C ILE A 35 4.15 29.48 30.07
N SER A 36 4.91 28.35 30.22
CA SER A 36 5.31 27.50 29.12
C SER A 36 4.73 26.10 29.33
N GLN A 37 4.23 25.52 28.24
CA GLN A 37 3.80 24.13 28.22
C GLN A 37 4.92 23.26 27.65
N LEU A 38 5.49 22.41 28.50
CA LEU A 38 6.48 21.43 28.09
C LEU A 38 5.79 20.11 27.78
N ASN A 39 5.86 19.66 26.55
CA ASN A 39 5.32 18.37 26.16
C ASN A 39 6.27 17.24 26.60
N LEU A 40 5.75 16.28 27.32
CA LEU A 40 6.45 15.04 27.70
C LEU A 40 6.18 14.01 26.61
N PRO A 41 7.23 13.52 25.89
CA PRO A 41 7.01 12.65 24.75
C PRO A 41 6.37 11.32 25.18
N THR A 42 5.41 10.88 24.38
CA THR A 42 4.79 9.58 24.52
C THR A 42 5.53 8.51 23.70
N GLN A 43 5.18 7.26 23.92
CA GLN A 43 5.64 6.14 23.12
C GLN A 43 4.56 5.76 22.11
N ARG A 44 4.94 5.63 20.85
CA ARG A 44 4.07 5.13 19.79
C ARG A 44 3.86 3.63 19.95
N GLY A 45 2.65 3.14 19.69
CA GLY A 45 2.29 1.73 19.78
C GLY A 45 3.17 0.82 18.92
N ILE A 46 3.29 -0.43 19.32
CA ILE A 46 4.06 -1.46 18.61
C ILE A 46 3.18 -2.13 17.59
N ILE A 47 3.73 -2.46 16.42
CA ILE A 47 3.05 -3.21 15.37
C ILE A 47 3.63 -4.62 15.34
N TYR A 48 2.77 -5.63 15.46
CA TYR A 48 3.12 -7.05 15.44
C TYR A 48 2.55 -7.74 14.21
N ASP A 49 3.19 -8.83 13.80
CA ASP A 49 2.54 -9.83 12.94
C ASP A 49 1.58 -10.72 13.77
N ARG A 50 0.89 -11.67 13.12
CA ARG A 50 -0.02 -12.61 13.79
C ARG A 50 0.65 -13.51 14.83
N ASN A 51 1.96 -13.72 14.73
CA ASN A 51 2.79 -14.58 15.59
C ASN A 51 3.61 -13.79 16.63
N ASN A 52 3.29 -12.50 16.83
CA ASN A 52 4.01 -11.57 17.71
C ASN A 52 5.44 -11.22 17.25
N VAL A 53 5.77 -11.39 15.97
CA VAL A 53 6.98 -10.82 15.40
C VAL A 53 6.82 -9.30 15.34
N ILE A 54 7.79 -8.56 15.84
CA ILE A 54 7.75 -7.10 15.84
C ILE A 54 8.04 -6.58 14.44
N LEU A 55 7.09 -5.84 13.88
CA LEU A 55 7.18 -5.18 12.56
C LEU A 55 7.54 -3.69 12.68
N GLY A 56 7.09 -3.05 13.75
CA GLY A 56 7.42 -1.66 14.05
C GLY A 56 7.44 -1.41 15.56
N ARG A 57 8.51 -0.77 16.05
CA ARG A 57 8.71 -0.47 17.48
C ARG A 57 9.45 0.86 17.67
N ASN A 58 9.58 1.29 18.93
CA ASN A 58 10.44 2.40 19.27
C ASN A 58 11.75 1.87 19.86
N ILE A 59 12.86 2.46 19.44
CA ILE A 59 14.18 2.24 20.02
C ILE A 59 14.71 3.56 20.59
N PRO A 60 15.53 3.54 21.64
CA PRO A 60 16.15 4.74 22.14
C PRO A 60 17.22 5.24 21.16
N SER A 61 17.11 6.48 20.73
CA SER A 61 18.18 7.23 20.07
C SER A 61 18.85 8.15 21.09
N TYR A 62 20.14 8.14 21.14
CA TYR A 62 20.95 8.95 22.04
C TYR A 62 21.46 10.18 21.29
N ASN A 63 21.10 11.38 21.77
CA ASN A 63 21.53 12.63 21.17
C ASN A 63 22.46 13.38 22.12
N ALA A 64 23.66 13.70 21.68
CA ALA A 64 24.53 14.61 22.41
C ALA A 64 23.95 16.01 22.32
N ILE A 65 23.64 16.60 23.46
CA ILE A 65 23.02 17.92 23.60
C ILE A 65 23.93 18.89 24.32
N ILE A 66 23.64 20.18 24.10
CA ILE A 66 24.24 21.26 24.86
C ILE A 66 23.13 22.18 25.42
N ILE A 67 23.30 22.60 26.69
CA ILE A 67 22.48 23.62 27.34
C ILE A 67 23.41 24.83 27.53
N PRO A 68 23.27 25.88 26.71
CA PRO A 68 24.22 26.98 26.70
C PRO A 68 24.40 27.70 28.04
N ALA A 69 23.31 27.85 28.78
CA ALA A 69 23.32 28.54 30.09
C ALA A 69 24.11 27.79 31.18
N ASP A 70 24.29 26.49 31.01
CA ASP A 70 25.01 25.66 31.97
C ASP A 70 26.51 25.53 31.61
N LEU A 71 26.94 26.11 30.46
CA LEU A 71 28.36 26.11 30.06
C LEU A 71 29.18 27.01 30.98
N PRO A 72 30.48 26.73 31.23
CA PRO A 72 31.37 27.61 31.95
C PRO A 72 31.44 29.01 31.34
N ASP A 73 31.60 30.05 32.19
CA ASP A 73 31.79 31.41 31.69
C ASP A 73 33.15 31.63 31.00
N ASP A 74 34.17 30.83 31.36
CA ASP A 74 35.51 30.94 30.74
C ASP A 74 35.56 30.34 29.33
N PRO A 75 35.86 31.14 28.29
CA PRO A 75 35.97 30.65 26.91
C PRO A 75 37.02 29.56 26.70
N GLY A 76 38.08 29.52 27.54
CA GLY A 76 39.10 28.49 27.45
C GLY A 76 38.60 27.14 27.92
N GLU A 77 37.82 27.12 29.01
CA GLU A 77 37.15 25.91 29.50
C GLU A 77 36.14 25.40 28.52
N GLN A 78 35.30 26.31 27.96
CA GLN A 78 34.34 25.92 26.91
C GLN A 78 35.04 25.26 25.72
N GLN A 79 36.13 25.85 25.23
CA GLN A 79 36.87 25.31 24.09
C GLN A 79 37.48 23.94 24.37
N GLU A 80 37.94 23.69 25.58
CA GLU A 80 38.49 22.40 25.96
C GLU A 80 37.37 21.33 26.01
N ILE A 81 36.19 21.65 26.58
CA ILE A 81 35.01 20.80 26.55
C ILE A 81 34.65 20.46 25.10
N PHE A 82 34.51 21.45 24.23
CA PHE A 82 34.18 21.26 22.81
C PHE A 82 35.21 20.40 22.09
N ARG A 83 36.48 20.56 22.35
CA ARG A 83 37.57 19.75 21.78
C ARG A 83 37.46 18.29 22.19
N GLN A 84 37.20 18.00 23.48
CA GLN A 84 37.04 16.65 23.97
C GLN A 84 35.75 16.01 23.46
N LEU A 85 34.65 16.75 23.44
CA LEU A 85 33.36 16.30 22.87
C LEU A 85 33.51 16.02 21.37
N SER A 86 34.15 16.91 20.62
CA SER A 86 34.45 16.75 19.19
C SER A 86 35.13 15.41 18.86
N ALA A 87 36.16 15.07 19.66
CA ALA A 87 36.90 13.82 19.48
C ALA A 87 36.03 12.56 19.81
N LEU A 88 35.00 12.72 20.64
CA LEU A 88 34.13 11.62 21.06
C LEU A 88 32.98 11.37 20.11
N ILE A 89 32.38 12.45 19.54
CA ILE A 89 31.20 12.36 18.68
C ILE A 89 31.50 12.57 17.18
N ASP A 90 32.79 12.71 16.81
CA ASP A 90 33.22 12.99 15.42
C ASP A 90 32.46 14.18 14.80
N THR A 91 32.47 15.31 15.49
CA THR A 91 31.83 16.55 15.05
C THR A 91 32.83 17.69 15.23
N PRO A 92 33.17 18.46 14.17
CA PRO A 92 34.17 19.54 14.28
C PRO A 92 33.81 20.58 15.33
N VAL A 93 34.80 21.11 16.04
CA VAL A 93 34.59 22.23 16.98
C VAL A 93 34.06 23.45 16.23
N ASN A 94 34.72 23.80 15.12
CA ASN A 94 34.34 24.94 14.29
C ASN A 94 34.08 24.51 12.85
N LEU A 95 32.87 24.74 12.38
CA LEU A 95 32.50 24.48 10.99
C LEU A 95 31.26 25.31 10.60
N GLY A 96 31.39 26.05 9.50
CA GLY A 96 30.30 26.81 8.90
C GLY A 96 29.88 28.05 9.70
N ILE A 97 28.83 28.69 9.27
CA ILE A 97 28.15 29.81 9.93
C ILE A 97 26.65 29.50 9.93
N ILE A 98 26.01 29.66 11.08
CA ILE A 98 24.54 29.53 11.16
C ILE A 98 23.93 30.87 10.80
N ASP A 99 23.14 30.89 9.73
CA ASP A 99 22.40 32.04 9.24
C ASP A 99 20.97 31.63 8.92
N SER A 100 20.00 32.36 9.42
CA SER A 100 18.58 31.99 9.29
C SER A 100 18.06 31.96 7.85
N ALA A 101 18.70 32.67 6.94
CA ALA A 101 18.28 32.77 5.54
C ALA A 101 19.04 31.82 4.62
N THR A 102 20.34 31.61 4.85
CA THR A 102 21.23 30.88 3.92
C THR A 102 21.68 29.52 4.46
N SER A 103 21.81 29.38 5.77
CA SER A 103 22.30 28.14 6.43
C SER A 103 21.70 28.01 7.84
N PRO A 104 20.36 27.79 7.93
CA PRO A 104 19.67 27.70 9.22
C PRO A 104 20.14 26.47 10.02
N PHE A 105 20.14 26.60 11.34
CA PHE A 105 20.33 25.44 12.19
C PHE A 105 19.07 24.60 12.19
N VAL A 106 19.23 23.34 11.81
CA VAL A 106 18.18 22.32 11.92
C VAL A 106 18.75 21.16 12.72
N ALA A 107 18.15 20.86 13.87
CA ALA A 107 18.58 19.77 14.74
C ALA A 107 18.72 18.46 13.95
N CYS A 108 19.79 17.70 14.20
CA CYS A 108 20.14 16.44 13.55
C CYS A 108 20.45 16.49 12.04
N LYS A 109 20.23 17.62 11.37
CA LYS A 109 20.50 17.79 9.92
C LYS A 109 21.69 18.72 9.63
N SER A 110 21.88 19.74 10.45
CA SER A 110 22.92 20.75 10.22
C SER A 110 24.32 20.19 10.44
N LYS A 111 25.23 20.52 9.53
CA LYS A 111 26.65 20.15 9.60
C LYS A 111 27.50 21.30 10.15
N HIS A 112 27.00 22.00 11.17
CA HIS A 112 27.74 23.07 11.83
C HIS A 112 28.64 22.54 12.93
N GLY A 113 29.67 23.32 13.28
CA GLY A 113 30.58 23.00 14.38
C GLY A 113 29.90 23.18 15.74
N ILE A 114 30.44 22.51 16.77
CA ILE A 114 29.93 22.56 18.14
C ILE A 114 29.85 24.01 18.65
N ALA A 115 30.90 24.81 18.42
CA ALA A 115 30.97 26.21 18.87
C ALA A 115 29.92 27.09 18.17
N GLN A 116 29.64 26.87 16.87
CA GLN A 116 28.60 27.60 16.16
C GLN A 116 27.20 27.27 16.66
N ILE A 117 26.95 25.99 16.94
CA ILE A 117 25.67 25.54 17.51
C ILE A 117 25.49 26.12 18.91
N ALA A 118 26.53 26.06 19.76
CA ALA A 118 26.50 26.61 21.11
C ALA A 118 26.25 28.14 21.11
N ALA A 119 26.93 28.89 20.25
CA ALA A 119 26.78 30.35 20.15
C ALA A 119 25.38 30.73 19.63
N TRP A 120 24.87 30.01 18.62
CA TRP A 120 23.49 30.20 18.14
C TRP A 120 22.48 29.88 19.23
N ALA A 121 22.64 28.75 19.92
CA ALA A 121 21.75 28.32 20.99
C ALA A 121 21.77 29.30 22.18
N ALA A 122 22.92 29.83 22.55
CA ALA A 122 23.06 30.85 23.60
C ALA A 122 22.25 32.13 23.30
N SER A 123 22.12 32.48 22.00
CA SER A 123 21.38 33.67 21.59
C SER A 123 19.87 33.47 21.50
N TYR A 124 19.41 32.26 21.19
CA TYR A 124 18.01 32.00 20.89
C TYR A 124 17.32 31.04 21.87
N LYS A 125 18.07 30.12 22.49
CA LYS A 125 17.55 29.04 23.36
C LYS A 125 18.51 28.74 24.54
N PRO A 126 18.86 29.72 25.37
CA PRO A 126 19.94 29.58 26.37
C PRO A 126 19.71 28.46 27.37
N PHE A 127 18.49 28.22 27.80
CA PHE A 127 18.12 27.19 28.80
C PHE A 127 17.51 25.92 28.20
N THR A 128 17.46 25.81 26.87
CA THR A 128 16.84 24.66 26.19
C THR A 128 17.96 23.72 25.72
N PRO A 129 17.84 22.41 25.94
CA PRO A 129 18.73 21.43 25.34
C PRO A 129 18.73 21.52 23.82
N VAL A 130 19.89 21.66 23.20
CA VAL A 130 20.05 21.75 21.74
C VAL A 130 20.92 20.57 21.27
N PRO A 131 20.42 19.69 20.36
CA PRO A 131 21.19 18.59 19.86
C PRO A 131 22.36 19.04 18.99
N ILE A 132 23.57 18.55 19.31
CA ILE A 132 24.78 18.74 18.52
C ILE A 132 24.96 17.60 17.53
N LYS A 133 24.80 16.37 18.01
CA LYS A 133 24.91 15.14 17.23
C LYS A 133 23.81 14.19 17.66
N CYS A 134 23.04 13.76 16.71
CA CYS A 134 21.98 12.79 16.95
C CYS A 134 22.46 11.37 16.64
N ASP A 135 21.78 10.40 17.26
CA ASP A 135 21.99 8.97 17.05
C ASP A 135 23.45 8.52 17.26
N ILE A 136 24.04 8.99 18.35
CA ILE A 136 25.33 8.48 18.80
C ILE A 136 25.16 7.08 19.39
N ASP A 137 26.15 6.23 19.27
CA ASP A 137 26.10 4.90 19.84
C ASP A 137 26.00 4.92 21.38
N ARG A 138 25.39 3.89 21.95
CA ARG A 138 25.17 3.80 23.40
C ARG A 138 26.46 3.94 24.21
N ARG A 139 27.59 3.44 23.71
CA ARG A 139 28.87 3.51 24.41
C ARG A 139 29.35 4.95 24.51
N THR A 140 29.25 5.69 23.41
CA THR A 140 29.56 7.12 23.35
C THR A 140 28.64 7.94 24.25
N ALA A 141 27.34 7.66 24.22
CA ALA A 141 26.37 8.29 25.10
C ALA A 141 26.70 8.08 26.61
N MET A 142 27.05 6.84 27.02
CA MET A 142 27.45 6.56 28.40
C MET A 142 28.74 7.29 28.77
N ARG A 143 29.71 7.42 27.85
CA ARG A 143 30.94 8.22 28.09
C ARG A 143 30.67 9.69 28.30
N ILE A 144 29.69 10.26 27.59
CA ILE A 144 29.27 11.66 27.82
C ILE A 144 28.64 11.77 29.21
N LYS A 145 27.69 10.86 29.53
CA LYS A 145 27.04 10.84 30.86
C LYS A 145 28.04 10.71 32.03
N GLU A 146 29.06 9.89 31.92
CA GLU A 146 30.13 9.74 32.90
C GLU A 146 30.90 11.04 33.13
N ARG A 147 31.03 11.88 32.06
CA ARG A 147 31.75 13.15 32.12
C ARG A 147 30.86 14.36 32.37
N ALA A 148 29.57 14.18 32.58
CA ALA A 148 28.62 15.30 32.76
C ALA A 148 28.99 16.23 33.93
N VAL A 149 29.67 15.71 34.95
CA VAL A 149 30.20 16.49 36.10
C VAL A 149 31.39 17.38 35.66
N ASP A 150 32.23 16.89 34.77
CA ASP A 150 33.42 17.59 34.26
C ASP A 150 33.08 18.49 33.05
N TRP A 151 31.92 18.29 32.43
CA TRP A 151 31.45 19.00 31.22
C TRP A 151 30.11 19.68 31.49
N PRO A 152 30.06 20.72 32.31
CA PRO A 152 28.81 21.44 32.55
C PRO A 152 28.20 21.93 31.23
N GLY A 153 26.90 21.82 31.12
CA GLY A 153 26.16 22.18 29.90
C GLY A 153 26.16 21.15 28.79
N VAL A 154 26.85 20.02 28.94
CA VAL A 154 26.84 18.91 27.97
C VAL A 154 26.14 17.69 28.58
N ASP A 155 25.16 17.14 27.89
CA ASP A 155 24.46 15.92 28.35
C ASP A 155 24.02 15.06 27.15
N VAL A 156 23.31 13.99 27.44
CA VAL A 156 22.67 13.10 26.45
C VAL A 156 21.17 13.09 26.67
N GLU A 157 20.46 13.47 25.65
CA GLU A 157 19.01 13.32 25.57
C GLU A 157 18.68 11.96 24.93
N ILE A 158 17.70 11.26 25.49
CA ILE A 158 17.20 9.99 24.95
C ILE A 158 15.83 10.27 24.33
N THR A 159 15.73 10.11 23.00
CA THR A 159 14.47 10.28 22.27
C THR A 159 14.05 8.94 21.66
N PRO A 160 12.73 8.62 21.66
CA PRO A 160 12.25 7.44 20.95
C PRO A 160 12.33 7.66 19.45
N VAL A 161 12.90 6.70 18.73
CA VAL A 161 12.95 6.67 17.26
C VAL A 161 12.27 5.40 16.78
N ARG A 162 11.51 5.52 15.69
CA ARG A 162 10.84 4.37 15.10
C ARG A 162 11.84 3.43 14.43
N ASP A 163 11.68 2.14 14.67
CA ASP A 163 12.50 1.06 14.11
C ASP A 163 11.58 0.01 13.47
N TYR A 164 11.91 -0.37 12.24
CA TYR A 164 11.18 -1.35 11.45
C TYR A 164 12.08 -2.56 11.17
N PRO A 165 12.10 -3.57 12.07
CA PRO A 165 13.04 -4.69 11.98
C PRO A 165 12.92 -5.51 10.69
N THR A 166 11.76 -5.48 10.06
CA THR A 166 11.45 -6.24 8.85
C THR A 166 11.74 -5.49 7.55
N GLY A 167 12.06 -4.20 7.61
CA GLY A 167 12.55 -3.37 6.50
C GLY A 167 11.70 -3.48 5.25
N VAL A 168 12.36 -3.73 4.12
CA VAL A 168 11.76 -3.78 2.77
C VAL A 168 10.64 -4.82 2.62
N PHE A 169 10.62 -5.86 3.44
CA PHE A 169 9.63 -6.92 3.33
C PHE A 169 8.22 -6.46 3.69
N THR A 170 8.10 -5.44 4.55
CA THR A 170 6.80 -4.96 5.07
C THR A 170 6.59 -3.46 4.89
N SER A 171 7.53 -2.74 4.27
CA SER A 171 7.50 -1.28 4.20
C SER A 171 6.22 -0.71 3.57
N ASN A 172 5.69 -1.32 2.50
CA ASN A 172 4.44 -0.88 1.86
C ASN A 172 3.18 -1.17 2.70
N ILE A 173 3.25 -2.13 3.64
CA ILE A 173 2.17 -2.42 4.61
C ILE A 173 2.26 -1.45 5.78
N ILE A 174 3.43 -1.40 6.42
CA ILE A 174 3.63 -0.64 7.66
C ILE A 174 3.69 0.85 7.37
N GLY A 175 4.38 1.25 6.31
CA GLY A 175 4.62 2.65 6.00
C GLY A 175 5.84 3.23 6.72
N TYR A 176 5.83 4.54 6.93
CA TYR A 176 6.88 5.31 7.60
C TYR A 176 6.32 6.57 8.25
N LEU A 177 7.12 7.17 9.13
CA LEU A 177 6.77 8.42 9.81
C LEU A 177 7.46 9.61 9.15
N GLY A 178 6.74 10.75 9.12
CA GLY A 178 7.26 12.04 8.67
C GLY A 178 7.00 13.15 9.68
N PRO A 179 7.59 14.35 9.46
CA PRO A 179 7.34 15.53 10.27
C PRO A 179 5.87 15.99 10.10
N ILE A 180 5.34 16.65 11.11
CA ILE A 180 4.04 17.33 11.00
C ILE A 180 4.22 18.51 10.03
N TYR A 181 3.41 18.56 8.97
CA TYR A 181 3.48 19.61 7.97
C TYR A 181 2.60 20.82 8.36
N PRO A 182 2.95 22.02 7.87
CA PRO A 182 2.36 23.29 8.37
C PRO A 182 0.85 23.35 8.32
N GLU A 183 0.21 22.70 7.35
CA GLU A 183 -1.23 22.76 7.13
C GLU A 183 -2.04 22.08 8.24
N ILE A 184 -1.44 21.14 8.97
CA ILE A 184 -2.10 20.41 10.07
C ILE A 184 -1.48 20.68 11.45
N GLU A 185 -0.49 21.58 11.54
CA GLU A 185 0.18 21.88 12.82
C GLU A 185 -0.78 22.26 13.94
N GLU A 186 -1.77 23.12 13.66
CA GLU A 186 -2.73 23.58 14.66
C GLU A 186 -3.62 22.44 15.17
N GLU A 187 -4.08 21.58 14.27
CA GLU A 187 -4.84 20.38 14.60
C GLU A 187 -4.01 19.43 15.48
N MET A 188 -2.78 19.14 15.06
CA MET A 188 -1.88 18.24 15.80
C MET A 188 -1.51 18.80 17.18
N ARG A 189 -1.32 20.12 17.32
CA ARG A 189 -1.15 20.77 18.64
C ARG A 189 -2.39 20.57 19.52
N GLY A 190 -3.58 20.69 18.93
CA GLY A 190 -4.85 20.44 19.64
C GLY A 190 -4.96 19.00 20.15
N LEU A 191 -4.37 18.04 19.46
CA LEU A 191 -4.28 16.64 19.86
C LEU A 191 -3.11 16.34 20.83
N GLY A 192 -2.29 17.36 21.18
CA GLY A 192 -1.20 17.26 22.13
C GLY A 192 0.16 16.88 21.52
N PHE A 193 0.30 16.91 20.18
CA PHE A 193 1.58 16.72 19.50
C PHE A 193 2.41 18.02 19.50
N ASP A 194 3.72 17.85 19.48
CA ASP A 194 4.69 18.93 19.27
C ASP A 194 5.21 18.90 17.83
N PRO A 195 4.76 19.82 16.94
CA PRO A 195 5.16 19.82 15.53
C PRO A 195 6.67 19.97 15.29
N SER A 196 7.40 20.52 16.25
CA SER A 196 8.85 20.69 16.14
C SER A 196 9.63 19.38 16.35
N ARG A 197 9.00 18.37 16.95
CA ARG A 197 9.65 17.12 17.39
C ARG A 197 8.91 15.86 16.97
N ASP A 198 7.59 15.86 17.12
CA ASP A 198 6.79 14.66 16.94
C ASP A 198 6.60 14.33 15.46
N LYS A 199 6.29 13.09 15.17
CA LYS A 199 6.09 12.58 13.82
C LYS A 199 4.73 11.90 13.70
N ILE A 200 4.20 11.93 12.50
CA ILE A 200 2.94 11.28 12.13
C ILE A 200 3.17 10.25 11.03
N GLY A 201 2.21 9.34 10.86
CA GLY A 201 2.22 8.37 9.78
C GLY A 201 2.01 9.04 8.41
N TYR A 202 2.81 8.63 7.41
CA TYR A 202 2.72 9.13 6.04
C TYR A 202 2.22 8.08 5.06
N ALA A 203 2.29 6.80 5.42
CA ALA A 203 1.85 5.68 4.58
C ALA A 203 1.47 4.46 5.44
N GLY A 204 0.77 3.52 4.83
CA GLY A 204 0.46 2.21 5.41
C GLY A 204 -0.29 2.27 6.75
N ILE A 205 -0.06 1.29 7.59
CA ILE A 205 -0.66 1.18 8.94
C ILE A 205 -0.28 2.36 9.83
N GLU A 206 0.92 2.92 9.67
CA GLU A 206 1.35 4.09 10.41
C GLU A 206 0.47 5.32 10.15
N LEU A 207 -0.02 5.49 8.91
CA LEU A 207 -0.96 6.55 8.53
C LEU A 207 -2.39 6.20 8.94
N GLU A 208 -2.87 5.02 8.54
CA GLU A 208 -4.27 4.61 8.73
C GLU A 208 -4.67 4.56 10.21
N TYR A 209 -3.73 4.17 11.07
CA TYR A 209 -3.94 4.07 12.51
C TYR A 209 -3.16 5.11 13.32
N GLN A 210 -2.95 6.31 12.73
CA GLN A 210 -2.23 7.40 13.39
C GLN A 210 -2.79 7.70 14.79
N ASP A 211 -4.11 7.78 14.92
CA ASP A 211 -4.77 8.15 16.17
C ASP A 211 -4.63 7.10 17.27
N LEU A 212 -4.59 5.82 16.88
CA LEU A 212 -4.42 4.70 17.82
C LEU A 212 -2.96 4.50 18.21
N LEU A 213 -2.07 4.52 17.22
CA LEU A 213 -0.64 4.29 17.42
C LEU A 213 0.06 5.48 18.06
N GLY A 214 -0.37 6.71 17.77
CA GLY A 214 0.32 7.95 18.12
C GLY A 214 0.46 8.20 19.61
N GLY A 215 -0.51 7.73 20.41
CA GLY A 215 -0.59 8.04 21.82
C GLY A 215 -0.89 9.53 22.08
N ARG A 216 -0.72 9.96 23.31
CA ARG A 216 -0.88 11.36 23.71
C ARG A 216 0.30 11.79 24.56
N ASN A 217 0.94 12.89 24.21
CA ASN A 217 1.99 13.48 25.02
C ASN A 217 1.47 13.90 26.38
N GLY A 218 2.29 13.73 27.40
CA GLY A 218 2.05 14.37 28.69
C GLY A 218 2.33 15.86 28.61
N GLN A 219 1.80 16.62 29.54
CA GLN A 219 1.96 18.06 29.62
C GLN A 219 2.48 18.47 30.99
N ARG A 220 3.50 19.32 31.00
CA ARG A 220 4.02 19.97 32.18
C ARG A 220 3.89 21.48 31.99
N VAL A 221 3.02 22.11 32.75
CA VAL A 221 2.82 23.55 32.74
C VAL A 221 3.78 24.19 33.74
N VAL A 222 4.72 24.96 33.23
CA VAL A 222 5.80 25.58 34.05
C VAL A 222 5.77 27.08 33.95
N GLU A 223 6.19 27.74 35.03
CA GLU A 223 6.53 29.15 35.01
C GLU A 223 8.00 29.28 34.58
N VAL A 224 8.24 30.14 33.58
CA VAL A 224 9.59 30.42 33.07
C VAL A 224 9.93 31.90 33.25
N ASP A 225 11.21 32.20 33.38
CA ASP A 225 11.71 33.56 33.32
C ASP A 225 11.85 34.06 31.88
N VAL A 226 12.30 35.31 31.69
CA VAL A 226 12.52 35.93 30.39
C VAL A 226 13.57 35.24 29.52
N GLY A 227 14.43 34.39 30.10
CA GLY A 227 15.44 33.57 29.41
C GLY A 227 14.92 32.17 29.06
N GLY A 228 13.73 31.79 29.56
CA GLY A 228 13.16 30.46 29.37
C GLY A 228 13.57 29.42 30.45
N GLN A 229 14.22 29.89 31.57
CA GLN A 229 14.53 29.02 32.70
C GLN A 229 13.27 28.64 33.46
N VAL A 230 13.07 27.35 33.73
CA VAL A 230 11.93 26.87 34.52
C VAL A 230 12.10 27.29 35.99
N LEU A 231 11.15 28.08 36.52
CA LEU A 231 11.14 28.55 37.90
C LEU A 231 10.38 27.59 38.81
N ARG A 232 9.22 27.09 38.37
CA ARG A 232 8.41 26.13 39.11
C ARG A 232 7.33 25.49 38.24
N ASP A 233 6.80 24.37 38.69
CA ASP A 233 5.59 23.78 38.15
C ASP A 233 4.34 24.60 38.59
N MET A 234 3.47 24.90 37.62
CA MET A 234 2.21 25.61 37.87
C MET A 234 1.05 24.68 38.20
N ALA A 235 1.15 23.43 37.71
CA ALA A 235 0.16 22.38 37.96
C ALA A 235 0.87 21.01 38.04
N ALA A 236 0.18 20.02 38.59
CA ALA A 236 0.69 18.63 38.52
C ALA A 236 0.83 18.19 37.06
N PRO A 237 1.97 17.63 36.66
CA PRO A 237 2.17 17.16 35.28
C PRO A 237 1.12 16.14 34.89
N ALA A 238 0.53 16.32 33.72
CA ALA A 238 -0.28 15.27 33.09
C ALA A 238 0.66 14.21 32.49
N ALA A 239 0.47 12.96 32.85
CA ALA A 239 1.29 11.87 32.35
C ALA A 239 1.06 11.63 30.87
N ALA A 240 2.10 11.24 30.14
CA ALA A 240 1.98 10.76 28.77
C ALA A 240 1.17 9.46 28.73
N ALA A 241 0.29 9.32 27.73
CA ALA A 241 -0.44 8.08 27.48
C ALA A 241 0.17 7.39 26.23
N PRO A 242 0.74 6.19 26.36
CA PRO A 242 1.30 5.48 25.20
C PRO A 242 0.22 5.13 24.21
N GLY A 243 0.61 5.00 22.94
CA GLY A 243 -0.28 4.51 21.87
C GLY A 243 -0.61 3.03 22.04
N ASN A 244 -1.73 2.64 21.46
CA ASN A 244 -2.17 1.26 21.42
C ASN A 244 -1.33 0.45 20.44
N ASN A 245 -1.11 -0.83 20.74
CA ASN A 245 -0.42 -1.74 19.86
C ASN A 245 -1.41 -2.34 18.84
N ILE A 246 -0.91 -2.75 17.69
CA ILE A 246 -1.70 -3.40 16.64
C ILE A 246 -1.07 -4.75 16.30
N ARG A 247 -1.89 -5.80 16.24
CA ARG A 247 -1.51 -7.09 15.69
C ARG A 247 -2.15 -7.25 14.32
N LEU A 248 -1.32 -7.47 13.30
CA LEU A 248 -1.75 -7.69 11.93
C LEU A 248 -2.11 -9.17 11.69
N THR A 249 -2.84 -9.42 10.59
CA THR A 249 -3.13 -10.77 10.08
C THR A 249 -1.95 -11.38 9.33
N ILE A 250 -0.94 -10.60 8.99
CA ILE A 250 0.25 -11.00 8.26
C ILE A 250 1.04 -12.06 9.04
N ASP A 251 1.45 -13.12 8.36
CA ASP A 251 2.51 -14.03 8.82
C ASP A 251 3.83 -13.60 8.19
N TYR A 252 4.74 -13.06 8.99
CA TYR A 252 6.02 -12.54 8.49
C TYR A 252 6.85 -13.59 7.73
N ARG A 253 6.79 -14.85 8.12
CA ARG A 253 7.51 -15.95 7.45
C ARG A 253 7.01 -16.12 6.01
N LEU A 254 5.68 -16.08 5.82
CA LEU A 254 5.06 -16.16 4.50
C LEU A 254 5.32 -14.88 3.70
N GLN A 255 5.27 -13.71 4.35
CA GLN A 255 5.54 -12.41 3.74
C GLN A 255 6.96 -12.33 3.17
N GLU A 256 7.97 -12.68 3.97
CA GLU A 256 9.38 -12.71 3.56
C GLU A 256 9.62 -13.71 2.42
N ALA A 257 9.06 -14.91 2.55
CA ALA A 257 9.18 -15.94 1.51
C ALA A 257 8.50 -15.49 0.20
N ALA A 258 7.30 -14.92 0.26
CA ALA A 258 6.58 -14.43 -0.91
C ALA A 258 7.36 -13.29 -1.62
N TYR A 259 7.95 -12.37 -0.85
CA TYR A 259 8.84 -11.33 -1.39
C TYR A 259 10.05 -11.93 -2.10
N ALA A 260 10.76 -12.84 -1.45
CA ALA A 260 11.93 -13.50 -2.03
C ALA A 260 11.57 -14.29 -3.30
N ILE A 261 10.45 -15.02 -3.29
CA ILE A 261 9.95 -15.78 -4.43
C ILE A 261 9.66 -14.87 -5.64
N LEU A 262 9.01 -13.71 -5.39
CA LEU A 262 8.70 -12.73 -6.44
C LEU A 262 9.98 -12.17 -7.05
N VAL A 263 10.90 -11.70 -6.20
CA VAL A 263 12.17 -11.08 -6.63
C VAL A 263 13.05 -12.08 -7.37
N ASP A 264 13.17 -13.31 -6.88
CA ASP A 264 13.89 -14.38 -7.55
C ASP A 264 13.35 -14.63 -8.96
N GLN A 265 12.03 -14.68 -9.12
CA GLN A 265 11.38 -14.94 -10.41
C GLN A 265 11.62 -13.78 -11.40
N ILE A 266 11.47 -12.53 -10.93
CA ILE A 266 11.75 -11.33 -11.73
C ILE A 266 13.23 -11.34 -12.19
N ASN A 267 14.16 -11.57 -11.27
CA ASN A 267 15.59 -11.61 -11.57
C ASN A 267 15.95 -12.75 -12.53
N PHE A 268 15.34 -13.94 -12.34
CA PHE A 268 15.54 -15.09 -13.20
C PHE A 268 15.18 -14.82 -14.67
N PHE A 269 14.07 -14.11 -14.91
CA PHE A 269 13.66 -13.74 -16.26
C PHE A 269 14.48 -12.57 -16.82
N ASN A 270 14.71 -11.53 -16.03
CA ASN A 270 15.52 -10.39 -16.46
C ASN A 270 16.96 -10.81 -16.86
N ALA A 271 17.54 -11.77 -16.16
CA ALA A 271 18.88 -12.29 -16.50
C ALA A 271 18.95 -13.04 -17.86
N ARG A 272 17.81 -13.49 -18.39
CA ARG A 272 17.73 -14.19 -19.69
C ARG A 272 17.48 -13.28 -20.88
N VAL A 273 17.03 -12.07 -20.63
CA VAL A 273 16.77 -11.09 -21.68
C VAL A 273 18.05 -10.29 -21.94
N GLN A 274 18.55 -10.37 -23.18
CA GLN A 274 19.78 -9.70 -23.61
C GLN A 274 19.54 -8.20 -23.93
N THR A 275 18.83 -7.49 -23.05
CA THR A 275 18.62 -6.04 -23.15
C THR A 275 19.30 -5.32 -21.99
N GLN A 276 19.75 -4.06 -22.23
CA GLN A 276 20.36 -3.24 -21.16
C GLN A 276 19.35 -2.83 -20.07
N ASP A 277 18.06 -2.81 -20.39
CA ASP A 277 16.98 -2.43 -19.47
C ASP A 277 16.28 -3.69 -18.94
N ALA A 278 16.06 -3.75 -17.63
CA ALA A 278 15.20 -4.75 -17.02
C ALA A 278 13.78 -4.65 -17.62
N ILE A 279 13.25 -5.79 -18.06
CA ILE A 279 11.92 -5.84 -18.68
C ILE A 279 10.84 -5.91 -17.61
N MET A 280 11.05 -6.76 -16.60
CA MET A 280 10.15 -6.91 -15.46
C MET A 280 10.66 -6.02 -14.33
N THR A 281 9.89 -5.00 -13.96
CA THR A 281 10.34 -3.95 -13.03
C THR A 281 9.55 -3.92 -11.74
N SER A 282 8.32 -4.41 -11.73
CA SER A 282 7.46 -4.44 -10.55
C SER A 282 6.58 -5.68 -10.52
N GLY A 283 6.04 -5.98 -9.35
CA GLY A 283 5.11 -7.09 -9.16
C GLY A 283 4.47 -7.11 -7.78
N VAL A 284 3.42 -7.91 -7.67
CA VAL A 284 2.61 -8.06 -6.47
C VAL A 284 2.37 -9.53 -6.18
N VAL A 285 2.40 -9.88 -4.89
CA VAL A 285 1.89 -11.17 -4.40
C VAL A 285 1.00 -10.92 -3.20
N ILE A 286 -0.23 -11.43 -3.24
CA ILE A 286 -1.13 -11.37 -2.08
C ILE A 286 -1.61 -12.79 -1.77
N ALA A 287 -1.58 -13.15 -0.49
CA ALA A 287 -2.16 -14.38 0.03
C ALA A 287 -3.25 -14.03 1.05
N ILE A 288 -4.43 -14.63 0.91
CA ILE A 288 -5.58 -14.42 1.77
C ILE A 288 -6.15 -15.75 2.26
N ASN A 289 -6.65 -15.80 3.50
CA ASN A 289 -7.52 -16.88 3.94
C ASN A 289 -8.95 -16.59 3.42
N PRO A 290 -9.45 -17.34 2.44
CA PRO A 290 -10.75 -17.04 1.83
C PRO A 290 -11.94 -17.31 2.76
N GLN A 291 -11.74 -18.05 3.87
CA GLN A 291 -12.80 -18.38 4.82
C GLN A 291 -13.16 -17.20 5.73
N ASN A 292 -12.19 -16.31 6.03
CA ASN A 292 -12.39 -15.22 6.97
C ASN A 292 -11.92 -13.84 6.47
N GLY A 293 -11.30 -13.76 5.29
CA GLY A 293 -10.82 -12.50 4.72
C GLY A 293 -9.45 -12.02 5.25
N GLU A 294 -8.80 -12.75 6.14
CA GLU A 294 -7.48 -12.36 6.65
C GLU A 294 -6.40 -12.39 5.57
N ILE A 295 -5.71 -11.27 5.38
CA ILE A 295 -4.55 -11.17 4.49
C ILE A 295 -3.34 -11.75 5.21
N LEU A 296 -2.79 -12.83 4.68
CA LEU A 296 -1.68 -13.58 5.28
C LEU A 296 -0.31 -13.05 4.81
N ALA A 297 -0.25 -12.53 3.59
CA ALA A 297 0.89 -11.84 3.01
C ALA A 297 0.43 -10.84 1.96
N MET A 298 1.13 -9.70 1.84
CA MET A 298 0.89 -8.67 0.84
C MET A 298 2.23 -8.05 0.43
N VAL A 299 2.75 -8.48 -0.71
CA VAL A 299 4.02 -8.01 -1.26
C VAL A 299 3.75 -7.01 -2.37
N SER A 300 4.40 -5.87 -2.28
CA SER A 300 4.50 -4.85 -3.33
C SER A 300 5.98 -4.64 -3.65
N TYR A 301 6.38 -4.85 -4.91
CA TYR A 301 7.76 -4.70 -5.37
C TYR A 301 7.82 -3.76 -6.59
N PRO A 302 8.82 -2.86 -6.67
CA PRO A 302 9.86 -2.62 -5.67
C PRO A 302 9.31 -1.98 -4.40
N SER A 303 10.04 -2.13 -3.31
CA SER A 303 9.76 -1.53 -2.02
C SER A 303 10.90 -0.59 -1.59
N TYR A 304 10.83 -0.02 -0.41
CA TYR A 304 11.80 0.96 0.10
C TYR A 304 12.25 0.62 1.51
N GLU A 305 13.42 1.15 1.88
CA GLU A 305 13.99 1.03 3.23
C GLU A 305 13.34 2.05 4.17
N ASN A 306 12.25 1.69 4.83
CA ASN A 306 11.53 2.60 5.72
C ASN A 306 12.36 3.06 6.94
N ASN A 307 13.33 2.28 7.41
CA ASN A 307 14.27 2.70 8.45
C ASN A 307 15.11 3.92 8.03
N ARG A 308 15.41 4.10 6.75
CA ARG A 308 16.09 5.32 6.25
C ARG A 308 15.22 6.57 6.38
N LEU A 309 13.91 6.42 6.49
CA LEU A 309 12.95 7.50 6.65
C LEU A 309 12.56 7.73 8.12
N ALA A 310 12.93 6.82 9.03
CA ALA A 310 12.43 6.78 10.41
C ALA A 310 12.94 7.95 11.28
N GLN A 311 14.21 8.37 11.13
CA GLN A 311 14.79 9.45 11.93
C GLN A 311 14.60 10.81 11.26
N VAL A 312 15.25 11.00 10.14
CA VAL A 312 15.20 12.20 9.31
C VAL A 312 15.06 11.72 7.89
N ILE A 313 14.03 12.17 7.19
CA ILE A 313 13.86 11.84 5.78
C ILE A 313 15.01 12.47 4.97
N PRO A 314 15.94 11.68 4.40
CA PRO A 314 16.99 12.21 3.55
C PRO A 314 16.36 12.70 2.24
N GLY A 315 16.57 13.98 1.90
CA GLY A 315 15.97 14.58 0.71
C GLY A 315 16.34 13.85 -0.57
N ASP A 316 17.63 13.53 -0.73
CA ASP A 316 18.18 12.77 -1.86
C ASP A 316 17.54 11.37 -2.01
N TYR A 317 17.36 10.65 -0.92
CA TYR A 317 16.73 9.33 -0.96
C TYR A 317 15.22 9.41 -1.27
N TYR A 318 14.52 10.37 -0.66
CA TYR A 318 13.11 10.57 -0.96
C TYR A 318 12.86 11.00 -2.40
N GLU A 319 13.67 11.96 -2.91
CA GLU A 319 13.62 12.40 -4.31
C GLU A 319 13.92 11.24 -5.27
N GLN A 320 14.86 10.36 -4.95
CA GLN A 320 15.13 9.15 -5.72
C GLN A 320 13.91 8.24 -5.80
N LEU A 321 13.26 7.97 -4.66
CA LEU A 321 12.06 7.13 -4.61
C LEU A 321 10.87 7.78 -5.33
N ALA A 322 10.69 9.09 -5.18
CA ALA A 322 9.59 9.85 -5.80
C ALA A 322 9.76 10.00 -7.32
N ALA A 323 11.00 10.03 -7.81
CA ALA A 323 11.30 10.12 -9.24
C ALA A 323 11.37 8.75 -9.93
N ASP A 324 11.35 7.66 -9.17
CA ASP A 324 11.40 6.31 -9.73
C ASP A 324 10.07 5.95 -10.42
N ALA A 325 10.16 5.65 -11.72
CA ALA A 325 9.00 5.31 -12.54
C ALA A 325 8.28 4.00 -12.09
N THR A 326 8.92 3.20 -11.27
CA THR A 326 8.32 2.00 -10.67
C THR A 326 7.54 2.25 -9.39
N LEU A 327 7.48 3.52 -8.94
CA LEU A 327 6.67 4.00 -7.81
C LEU A 327 6.83 3.18 -6.52
N PRO A 328 8.05 3.00 -5.98
CA PRO A 328 8.29 2.12 -4.83
C PRO A 328 7.55 2.56 -3.54
N LEU A 329 7.16 3.84 -3.44
CA LEU A 329 6.36 4.35 -2.32
C LEU A 329 4.89 3.95 -2.39
N LEU A 330 4.40 3.51 -3.56
CA LEU A 330 3.03 3.07 -3.75
C LEU A 330 2.85 1.62 -3.32
N ASN A 331 1.76 1.32 -2.63
CA ASN A 331 1.35 -0.07 -2.41
C ASN A 331 0.60 -0.60 -3.64
N HIS A 332 1.33 -1.19 -4.58
CA HIS A 332 0.80 -1.73 -5.84
C HIS A 332 -0.32 -2.76 -5.64
N ALA A 333 -0.35 -3.43 -4.49
CA ALA A 333 -1.36 -4.46 -4.19
C ALA A 333 -2.79 -3.92 -4.14
N VAL A 334 -2.96 -2.67 -3.71
CA VAL A 334 -4.26 -2.02 -3.49
C VAL A 334 -4.48 -0.76 -4.33
N SER A 335 -3.42 -0.19 -4.91
CA SER A 335 -3.49 1.11 -5.59
C SER A 335 -3.34 1.01 -7.12
N ASP A 336 -2.66 -0.02 -7.64
CA ASP A 336 -2.51 -0.17 -9.09
C ASP A 336 -3.84 -0.56 -9.74
N GLN A 337 -4.16 0.12 -10.84
CA GLN A 337 -5.31 -0.17 -11.68
C GLN A 337 -4.80 -0.64 -13.05
N VAL A 338 -4.66 -1.93 -13.22
CA VAL A 338 -4.04 -2.55 -14.39
C VAL A 338 -4.99 -3.51 -15.10
N PRO A 339 -4.81 -3.75 -16.42
CA PRO A 339 -5.58 -4.75 -17.13
C PRO A 339 -5.45 -6.14 -16.49
N VAL A 340 -6.58 -6.83 -16.35
CA VAL A 340 -6.69 -8.11 -15.63
C VAL A 340 -6.38 -9.32 -16.52
N GLY A 341 -6.73 -9.20 -17.81
CA GLY A 341 -6.57 -10.30 -18.75
C GLY A 341 -7.46 -11.51 -18.41
N SER A 342 -7.02 -12.67 -18.84
CA SER A 342 -7.81 -13.91 -18.79
C SER A 342 -8.22 -14.37 -17.38
N VAL A 343 -7.74 -13.78 -16.29
CA VAL A 343 -8.29 -14.06 -14.95
C VAL A 343 -9.73 -13.58 -14.85
N PHE A 344 -10.10 -12.53 -15.57
CA PHE A 344 -11.46 -11.99 -15.63
C PHE A 344 -12.48 -12.97 -16.25
N LYS A 345 -12.04 -14.00 -16.97
CA LYS A 345 -12.90 -15.06 -17.50
C LYS A 345 -13.68 -15.83 -16.40
N ILE A 346 -13.19 -15.78 -15.17
CA ILE A 346 -13.92 -16.25 -13.99
C ILE A 346 -15.25 -15.49 -13.86
N VAL A 347 -15.22 -14.16 -13.95
CA VAL A 347 -16.40 -13.30 -13.89
C VAL A 347 -17.35 -13.56 -15.05
N THR A 348 -16.80 -13.58 -16.26
CA THR A 348 -17.58 -13.85 -17.49
C THR A 348 -18.23 -15.21 -17.43
N GLY A 349 -17.52 -16.21 -16.92
CA GLY A 349 -18.02 -17.58 -16.74
C GLY A 349 -19.17 -17.66 -15.74
N VAL A 350 -19.04 -17.03 -14.57
CA VAL A 350 -20.12 -16.94 -13.58
C VAL A 350 -21.36 -16.28 -14.21
N GLY A 351 -21.18 -15.15 -14.90
CA GLY A 351 -22.27 -14.44 -15.53
C GLY A 351 -22.95 -15.25 -16.64
N ALA A 352 -22.17 -15.83 -17.54
CA ALA A 352 -22.70 -16.59 -18.68
C ALA A 352 -23.50 -17.83 -18.27
N LEU A 353 -23.04 -18.55 -17.23
CA LEU A 353 -23.78 -19.69 -16.68
C LEU A 353 -25.06 -19.25 -15.96
N ASN A 354 -24.99 -18.22 -15.12
CA ASN A 354 -26.14 -17.76 -14.33
C ASN A 354 -27.24 -17.11 -15.19
N GLU A 355 -26.86 -16.51 -16.32
CA GLU A 355 -27.78 -15.95 -17.34
C GLU A 355 -28.25 -16.98 -18.39
N ALA A 356 -27.82 -18.24 -18.25
CA ALA A 356 -28.10 -19.31 -19.20
C ALA A 356 -27.69 -18.95 -20.66
N VAL A 357 -26.64 -18.13 -20.82
CA VAL A 357 -26.03 -17.86 -22.14
C VAL A 357 -25.46 -19.15 -22.73
N VAL A 358 -24.98 -20.04 -21.88
CA VAL A 358 -24.45 -21.37 -22.21
C VAL A 358 -24.80 -22.35 -21.10
N THR A 359 -25.01 -23.62 -21.44
CA THR A 359 -25.02 -24.70 -20.46
C THR A 359 -23.62 -25.28 -20.27
N PRO A 360 -23.30 -25.89 -19.12
CA PRO A 360 -21.97 -26.46 -18.89
C PRO A 360 -21.52 -27.48 -19.95
N GLU A 361 -22.44 -28.22 -20.52
CA GLU A 361 -22.21 -29.31 -21.47
C GLU A 361 -22.29 -28.84 -22.93
N GLN A 362 -22.68 -27.58 -23.18
CA GLN A 362 -22.81 -27.06 -24.54
C GLN A 362 -21.43 -26.94 -25.19
N ILE A 363 -21.27 -27.60 -26.34
CA ILE A 363 -20.05 -27.57 -27.09
C ILE A 363 -20.01 -26.35 -28.01
N ILE A 364 -18.98 -25.55 -27.90
CA ILE A 364 -18.71 -24.36 -28.72
C ILE A 364 -17.44 -24.59 -29.54
N LYS A 365 -17.48 -24.24 -30.83
CA LYS A 365 -16.29 -24.27 -31.68
C LYS A 365 -15.36 -23.09 -31.37
N THR A 366 -14.07 -23.35 -31.22
CA THR A 366 -13.07 -22.34 -30.87
C THR A 366 -11.94 -22.34 -31.93
N PRO A 367 -12.22 -21.82 -33.15
CA PRO A 367 -11.19 -21.63 -34.17
C PRO A 367 -10.14 -20.63 -33.69
N GLY A 368 -9.00 -20.55 -34.38
CA GLY A 368 -7.90 -19.67 -34.01
C GLY A 368 -8.27 -18.17 -34.00
N PHE A 369 -9.35 -17.79 -34.67
CA PHE A 369 -9.94 -16.45 -34.60
C PHE A 369 -11.42 -16.48 -35.03
N ILE A 370 -12.17 -15.45 -34.65
CA ILE A 370 -13.49 -15.12 -35.15
C ILE A 370 -13.51 -13.70 -35.74
N GLN A 371 -14.39 -13.45 -36.67
CA GLN A 371 -14.45 -12.16 -37.35
C GLN A 371 -15.78 -11.46 -37.12
N LEU A 372 -15.72 -10.17 -36.77
CA LEU A 372 -16.86 -9.28 -36.72
C LEU A 372 -16.71 -8.18 -37.77
N THR A 373 -17.84 -7.76 -38.34
CA THR A 373 -17.88 -6.55 -39.18
C THR A 373 -18.16 -5.35 -38.29
N GLU A 374 -17.12 -4.57 -37.97
CA GLU A 374 -17.26 -3.32 -37.24
C GLU A 374 -17.80 -2.22 -38.17
N LYS A 375 -18.85 -1.55 -37.73
CA LYS A 375 -19.46 -0.39 -38.44
C LYS A 375 -19.32 0.84 -37.56
N ALA A 376 -18.79 1.92 -38.12
CA ALA A 376 -18.67 3.21 -37.44
C ALA A 376 -20.02 3.96 -37.33
N TYR A 377 -20.94 3.72 -38.29
CA TYR A 377 -22.29 4.31 -38.35
C TYR A 377 -23.25 3.38 -39.08
N ALA A 378 -24.58 3.64 -39.00
CA ALA A 378 -25.63 2.73 -39.46
C ALA A 378 -25.51 2.29 -40.94
N ASN A 379 -25.07 3.17 -41.84
CA ASN A 379 -24.90 2.90 -43.28
C ASN A 379 -23.45 2.57 -43.67
N ASP A 380 -22.55 2.39 -42.72
CA ASP A 380 -21.19 1.96 -42.99
C ASP A 380 -21.20 0.50 -43.49
N PRO A 381 -20.55 0.18 -44.61
CA PRO A 381 -20.38 -1.20 -45.06
C PRO A 381 -19.62 -2.04 -44.00
N GLY A 382 -18.90 -1.38 -43.09
CA GLY A 382 -18.12 -1.99 -42.08
C GLY A 382 -16.77 -2.53 -42.55
N ARG A 383 -15.90 -2.81 -41.58
CA ARG A 383 -14.62 -3.45 -41.85
C ARG A 383 -14.55 -4.73 -41.03
N PRO A 384 -14.11 -5.84 -41.64
CA PRO A 384 -13.87 -7.06 -40.88
C PRO A 384 -12.72 -6.84 -39.88
N LYS A 385 -12.93 -7.25 -38.65
CA LYS A 385 -11.95 -7.25 -37.57
C LYS A 385 -11.85 -8.62 -36.98
N ASP A 386 -10.65 -9.12 -36.90
CA ASP A 386 -10.34 -10.43 -36.34
C ASP A 386 -10.16 -10.35 -34.81
N PHE A 387 -10.79 -11.28 -34.11
CA PHE A 387 -10.61 -11.51 -32.68
C PHE A 387 -9.91 -12.86 -32.48
N VAL A 388 -8.62 -12.77 -32.16
CA VAL A 388 -7.69 -13.91 -32.21
C VAL A 388 -7.64 -14.63 -30.88
N ASP A 389 -7.63 -15.97 -30.91
CA ASP A 389 -7.34 -16.79 -29.74
C ASP A 389 -5.84 -16.74 -29.42
N TRP A 390 -5.49 -16.89 -28.13
CA TRP A 390 -4.09 -16.81 -27.69
C TRP A 390 -3.20 -17.88 -28.35
N ILE A 391 -3.77 -19.06 -28.67
CA ILE A 391 -3.04 -20.15 -29.30
C ILE A 391 -2.64 -19.82 -30.74
N ASN A 392 -3.36 -18.91 -31.40
CA ASN A 392 -3.12 -18.53 -32.80
C ASN A 392 -2.50 -17.13 -32.98
N ARG A 393 -1.85 -16.56 -31.94
CA ARG A 393 -1.25 -15.22 -32.03
C ARG A 393 -0.23 -15.06 -33.15
N ASP A 394 0.51 -16.13 -33.45
CA ASP A 394 1.50 -16.17 -34.52
C ASP A 394 0.94 -16.67 -35.85
N GLY A 395 -0.36 -16.98 -35.91
CA GLY A 395 -1.04 -17.51 -37.09
C GLY A 395 -0.78 -18.99 -37.35
N SER A 396 -0.09 -19.72 -36.45
CA SER A 396 0.30 -21.12 -36.64
C SER A 396 -0.82 -22.11 -36.34
N HIS A 397 -1.87 -21.69 -35.62
CA HIS A 397 -2.99 -22.53 -35.18
C HIS A 397 -4.36 -21.99 -35.63
N PRO A 398 -4.65 -21.87 -36.95
CA PRO A 398 -5.92 -21.38 -37.44
C PRO A 398 -7.12 -22.26 -37.03
N GLU A 399 -6.91 -23.55 -36.75
CA GLU A 399 -7.90 -24.50 -36.23
C GLU A 399 -8.30 -24.18 -34.77
N GLY A 400 -7.43 -23.47 -34.02
CA GLY A 400 -7.63 -23.08 -32.63
C GLY A 400 -7.59 -24.25 -31.66
N LEU A 401 -8.42 -24.19 -30.63
CA LEU A 401 -8.52 -25.22 -29.57
C LEU A 401 -9.64 -26.28 -29.86
N GLY A 402 -10.28 -26.18 -31.01
CA GLY A 402 -11.26 -27.14 -31.45
C GLY A 402 -12.65 -26.93 -30.86
N GLN A 403 -13.27 -27.98 -30.31
CA GLN A 403 -14.60 -27.95 -29.71
C GLN A 403 -14.49 -28.08 -28.19
N LEU A 404 -15.00 -27.10 -27.47
CA LEU A 404 -14.88 -27.03 -26.01
C LEU A 404 -16.26 -26.89 -25.35
N ASP A 405 -16.44 -27.57 -24.24
CA ASP A 405 -17.47 -27.27 -23.27
C ASP A 405 -17.03 -26.13 -22.32
N PHE A 406 -17.85 -25.78 -21.35
CA PHE A 406 -17.54 -24.69 -20.41
C PHE A 406 -16.28 -24.96 -19.59
N ILE A 407 -16.13 -26.19 -19.06
CA ILE A 407 -15.01 -26.60 -18.21
C ILE A 407 -13.69 -26.43 -18.97
N HIS A 408 -13.61 -26.98 -20.18
CA HIS A 408 -12.39 -26.89 -21.01
C HIS A 408 -12.16 -25.49 -21.59
N GLY A 409 -13.23 -24.74 -21.91
CA GLY A 409 -13.14 -23.33 -22.29
C GLY A 409 -12.43 -22.48 -21.24
N LEU A 410 -12.76 -22.69 -19.95
CA LEU A 410 -12.11 -22.01 -18.84
C LEU A 410 -10.69 -22.56 -18.57
N ALA A 411 -10.52 -23.89 -18.59
CA ALA A 411 -9.25 -24.58 -18.32
C ALA A 411 -8.15 -24.22 -19.34
N PHE A 412 -8.51 -24.22 -20.62
CA PHE A 412 -7.59 -23.87 -21.72
C PHE A 412 -7.54 -22.36 -21.99
N SER A 413 -8.36 -21.61 -21.28
CA SER A 413 -8.37 -20.14 -21.38
C SER A 413 -8.65 -19.61 -22.80
N SER A 414 -9.50 -20.28 -23.61
CA SER A 414 -9.79 -19.85 -24.97
C SER A 414 -10.39 -18.44 -24.99
N ASN A 415 -9.78 -17.54 -25.75
CA ASN A 415 -10.34 -16.20 -25.97
C ASN A 415 -11.62 -16.27 -26.80
N VAL A 416 -11.59 -17.06 -27.88
CA VAL A 416 -12.74 -17.20 -28.79
C VAL A 416 -13.96 -17.77 -28.07
N TYR A 417 -13.76 -18.73 -27.16
CA TYR A 417 -14.86 -19.21 -26.32
C TYR A 417 -15.51 -18.06 -25.55
N PHE A 418 -14.71 -17.26 -24.83
CA PHE A 418 -15.20 -16.18 -23.99
C PHE A 418 -15.66 -14.94 -24.75
N TYR A 419 -15.15 -14.66 -25.96
CA TYR A 419 -15.71 -13.65 -26.85
C TYR A 419 -17.15 -13.99 -27.19
N LYS A 420 -17.43 -15.25 -27.58
CA LYS A 420 -18.78 -15.72 -27.88
C LYS A 420 -19.71 -15.63 -26.68
N LEU A 421 -19.26 -16.03 -25.49
CA LEU A 421 -20.05 -15.88 -24.28
C LEU A 421 -20.32 -14.40 -23.92
N GLY A 422 -19.35 -13.53 -24.14
CA GLY A 422 -19.49 -12.10 -23.82
C GLY A 422 -20.46 -11.37 -24.74
N GLY A 423 -20.20 -11.39 -26.03
CA GLY A 423 -20.93 -10.57 -27.01
C GLY A 423 -21.85 -11.32 -27.96
N GLY A 424 -21.95 -12.65 -27.83
CA GLY A 424 -22.70 -13.50 -28.77
C GLY A 424 -21.95 -13.76 -30.07
N TYR A 425 -22.31 -14.78 -30.81
CA TYR A 425 -21.77 -15.09 -32.12
C TYR A 425 -22.67 -15.99 -32.95
N GLN A 426 -23.31 -15.44 -33.97
CA GLN A 426 -24.16 -16.16 -34.91
C GLN A 426 -25.23 -17.04 -34.20
N ASP A 427 -25.56 -18.20 -34.78
CA ASP A 427 -26.53 -19.13 -34.20
C ASP A 427 -25.97 -20.01 -33.09
N GLU A 428 -24.64 -19.95 -32.82
CA GLU A 428 -23.96 -20.79 -31.84
C GLU A 428 -24.12 -20.25 -30.40
N VAL A 429 -24.05 -18.91 -30.26
CA VAL A 429 -24.35 -18.19 -29.03
C VAL A 429 -25.10 -16.92 -29.44
N PRO A 430 -26.40 -17.01 -29.70
CA PRO A 430 -27.18 -15.90 -30.30
C PRO A 430 -27.16 -14.65 -29.43
N ASP A 431 -27.38 -14.80 -28.14
CA ASP A 431 -27.41 -13.73 -27.14
C ASP A 431 -26.26 -13.89 -26.16
N GLY A 432 -25.21 -13.10 -26.31
CA GLY A 432 -24.12 -13.04 -25.34
C GLY A 432 -24.54 -12.39 -24.03
N LEU A 433 -23.64 -12.45 -23.04
CA LEU A 433 -23.87 -11.86 -21.70
C LEU A 433 -24.14 -10.34 -21.79
N GLY A 434 -23.44 -9.65 -22.69
CA GLY A 434 -23.51 -8.19 -22.82
C GLY A 434 -22.77 -7.45 -21.69
N ILE A 435 -22.35 -6.21 -22.00
CA ILE A 435 -21.50 -5.45 -21.05
C ILE A 435 -22.24 -5.07 -19.77
N CYS A 436 -23.52 -4.80 -19.81
CA CYS A 436 -24.29 -4.40 -18.63
C CYS A 436 -24.36 -5.51 -17.58
N ARG A 437 -24.71 -6.74 -18.04
CA ARG A 437 -24.72 -7.92 -17.17
C ARG A 437 -23.29 -8.28 -16.72
N LEU A 438 -22.32 -8.27 -17.65
CA LEU A 438 -20.91 -8.50 -17.31
C LEU A 438 -20.43 -7.57 -16.20
N GLY A 439 -20.74 -6.27 -16.30
CA GLY A 439 -20.41 -5.27 -15.28
C GLY A 439 -21.08 -5.53 -13.94
N ALA A 440 -22.35 -5.99 -13.94
CA ALA A 440 -23.07 -6.35 -12.73
C ALA A 440 -22.40 -7.52 -12.00
N TYR A 441 -22.04 -8.59 -12.72
CA TYR A 441 -21.32 -9.74 -12.14
C TYR A 441 -19.91 -9.37 -11.66
N ALA A 442 -19.21 -8.49 -12.37
CA ALA A 442 -17.91 -8.01 -11.95
C ALA A 442 -18.00 -7.27 -10.60
N ARG A 443 -18.95 -6.34 -10.46
CA ARG A 443 -19.16 -5.60 -9.19
C ARG A 443 -19.56 -6.54 -8.05
N ALA A 444 -20.43 -7.51 -8.31
CA ALA A 444 -20.82 -8.51 -7.30
C ALA A 444 -19.63 -9.36 -6.81
N LEU A 445 -18.65 -9.62 -7.68
CA LEU A 445 -17.43 -10.36 -7.35
C LEU A 445 -16.28 -9.46 -6.84
N GLY A 446 -16.56 -8.18 -6.53
CA GLY A 446 -15.62 -7.28 -5.84
C GLY A 446 -14.81 -6.34 -6.76
N TYR A 447 -15.09 -6.27 -8.06
CA TYR A 447 -14.47 -5.28 -8.96
C TYR A 447 -15.18 -3.92 -8.93
N ALA A 448 -14.50 -2.87 -9.35
CA ALA A 448 -15.01 -1.50 -9.48
C ALA A 448 -15.69 -0.97 -8.20
N THR A 449 -15.19 -1.40 -7.06
CA THR A 449 -15.56 -0.91 -5.73
C THR A 449 -14.35 -1.11 -4.83
N PRO A 450 -13.88 -0.11 -4.10
CA PRO A 450 -12.72 -0.26 -3.22
C PRO A 450 -13.04 -1.29 -2.14
N PRO A 451 -12.19 -2.30 -1.95
CA PRO A 451 -12.33 -3.20 -0.81
C PRO A 451 -12.07 -2.46 0.50
N GLU A 452 -12.87 -2.77 1.53
CA GLU A 452 -12.71 -2.18 2.86
C GLU A 452 -11.53 -2.83 3.61
N VAL A 453 -10.32 -2.64 3.09
CA VAL A 453 -9.09 -3.05 3.77
C VAL A 453 -8.51 -1.87 4.54
N GLN A 454 -7.93 -2.12 5.71
CA GLN A 454 -7.41 -1.09 6.62
C GLN A 454 -6.04 -0.59 6.13
N LEU A 455 -6.03 0.02 4.93
CA LEU A 455 -4.87 0.63 4.29
C LEU A 455 -5.29 1.90 3.55
N PRO A 456 -4.43 2.91 3.45
CA PRO A 456 -4.72 4.12 2.69
C PRO A 456 -4.59 3.88 1.17
N ALA A 457 -5.17 4.80 0.39
CA ALA A 457 -5.01 4.86 -1.07
C ALA A 457 -5.49 3.60 -1.82
N VAL A 458 -6.56 2.98 -1.36
CA VAL A 458 -7.20 1.84 -2.04
C VAL A 458 -7.94 2.34 -3.27
N ALA A 459 -7.62 1.78 -4.44
CA ALA A 459 -8.22 2.20 -5.71
C ALA A 459 -9.46 1.38 -6.07
N ASP A 460 -10.36 2.02 -6.86
CA ASP A 460 -11.65 1.45 -7.24
C ASP A 460 -11.56 0.40 -8.36
N GLY A 461 -10.56 0.54 -9.27
CA GLY A 461 -10.59 -0.17 -10.55
C GLY A 461 -11.66 0.41 -11.50
N LEU A 462 -11.74 -0.13 -12.71
CA LEU A 462 -12.71 0.30 -13.71
C LEU A 462 -13.35 -0.89 -14.42
N ILE A 463 -14.67 -0.97 -14.35
CA ILE A 463 -15.48 -1.79 -15.24
C ILE A 463 -16.28 -0.83 -16.13
N PRO A 464 -15.87 -0.65 -17.40
CA PRO A 464 -16.49 0.32 -18.29
C PRO A 464 -17.90 -0.12 -18.69
N ASP A 465 -18.74 0.87 -19.03
CA ASP A 465 -20.06 0.67 -19.62
C ASP A 465 -20.27 1.64 -20.80
N PRO A 466 -21.38 1.55 -21.53
CA PRO A 466 -21.65 2.42 -22.68
C PRO A 466 -21.65 3.90 -22.34
N ASP A 467 -22.15 4.29 -21.18
CA ASP A 467 -22.21 5.68 -20.74
C ASP A 467 -20.83 6.22 -20.40
N TRP A 468 -20.04 5.44 -19.66
CA TRP A 468 -18.66 5.80 -19.38
C TRP A 468 -17.87 6.02 -20.67
N LYS A 469 -17.94 5.08 -21.62
CA LYS A 469 -17.22 5.20 -22.90
C LYS A 469 -17.64 6.42 -23.71
N ARG A 470 -18.94 6.73 -23.71
CA ARG A 470 -19.48 7.91 -24.38
C ARG A 470 -18.99 9.21 -23.75
N LEU A 471 -18.97 9.28 -22.40
CA LEU A 471 -18.57 10.48 -21.65
C LEU A 471 -17.06 10.71 -21.67
N ASP A 472 -16.28 9.63 -21.50
CA ASP A 472 -14.81 9.70 -21.41
C ASP A 472 -14.14 9.79 -22.79
N GLN A 473 -14.63 8.99 -23.77
CA GLN A 473 -13.98 8.85 -25.08
C GLN A 473 -14.77 9.45 -26.24
N GLY A 474 -16.01 9.88 -26.03
CA GLY A 474 -16.89 10.37 -27.10
C GLY A 474 -17.28 9.30 -28.13
N GLN A 475 -17.21 8.00 -27.74
CA GLN A 475 -17.45 6.88 -28.65
C GLN A 475 -18.61 5.99 -28.15
N SER A 476 -19.33 5.38 -29.12
CA SER A 476 -20.34 4.38 -28.79
C SER A 476 -19.72 3.04 -28.45
N TRP A 477 -20.42 2.28 -27.62
CA TRP A 477 -20.04 0.90 -27.28
C TRP A 477 -20.32 -0.04 -28.46
N THR A 478 -19.42 -0.97 -28.74
CA THR A 478 -19.53 -1.97 -29.80
C THR A 478 -19.51 -3.40 -29.26
N THR A 479 -19.96 -4.36 -30.07
CA THR A 479 -19.80 -5.79 -29.71
C THR A 479 -18.33 -6.17 -29.54
N GLY A 480 -17.44 -5.57 -30.34
CA GLY A 480 -16.00 -5.78 -30.20
C GLY A 480 -15.46 -5.33 -28.83
N ASP A 481 -15.98 -4.22 -28.27
CA ASP A 481 -15.62 -3.79 -26.91
C ASP A 481 -16.06 -4.83 -25.87
N THR A 482 -17.27 -5.41 -26.05
CA THR A 482 -17.75 -6.47 -25.16
C THR A 482 -16.89 -7.73 -25.26
N TYR A 483 -16.46 -8.12 -26.47
CA TYR A 483 -15.53 -9.24 -26.66
C TYR A 483 -14.24 -9.00 -25.85
N ILE A 484 -13.62 -7.86 -26.04
CA ILE A 484 -12.37 -7.50 -25.37
C ILE A 484 -12.57 -7.44 -23.83
N ALA A 485 -13.66 -6.83 -23.36
CA ALA A 485 -13.99 -6.75 -21.95
C ALA A 485 -14.23 -8.13 -21.31
N SER A 486 -14.86 -9.07 -22.05
CA SER A 486 -15.18 -10.42 -21.55
C SER A 486 -13.93 -11.26 -21.24
N VAL A 487 -12.78 -10.88 -21.76
CA VAL A 487 -11.48 -11.51 -21.46
C VAL A 487 -10.58 -10.63 -20.56
N GLY A 488 -11.17 -9.56 -19.96
CA GLY A 488 -10.46 -8.67 -19.05
C GLY A 488 -9.41 -7.78 -19.70
N GLN A 489 -9.63 -7.42 -20.96
CA GLN A 489 -8.73 -6.58 -21.74
C GLN A 489 -9.39 -5.22 -22.07
N GLY A 490 -8.66 -4.38 -22.74
CA GLY A 490 -9.13 -3.06 -23.17
C GLY A 490 -9.24 -2.10 -21.98
N LEU A 491 -10.48 -1.67 -21.67
CA LEU A 491 -10.74 -0.65 -20.64
C LEU A 491 -10.99 -1.23 -19.24
N VAL A 492 -11.00 -2.57 -19.10
CA VAL A 492 -11.20 -3.24 -17.82
C VAL A 492 -9.90 -3.17 -17.02
N THR A 493 -9.93 -2.49 -15.88
CA THR A 493 -8.80 -2.43 -14.94
C THR A 493 -9.24 -2.78 -13.52
N ALA A 494 -8.35 -3.37 -12.75
CA ALA A 494 -8.57 -3.70 -11.34
C ALA A 494 -7.28 -3.68 -10.55
N THR A 495 -7.42 -3.61 -9.22
CA THR A 495 -6.29 -3.82 -8.32
C THR A 495 -6.00 -5.31 -8.15
N PRO A 496 -4.74 -5.69 -7.84
CA PRO A 496 -4.42 -7.09 -7.53
C PRO A 496 -5.27 -7.68 -6.40
N LEU A 497 -5.63 -6.88 -5.41
CA LEU A 497 -6.52 -7.33 -4.33
C LEU A 497 -7.93 -7.66 -4.84
N GLN A 498 -8.51 -6.84 -5.72
CA GLN A 498 -9.83 -7.14 -6.31
C GLN A 498 -9.82 -8.42 -7.14
N VAL A 499 -8.75 -8.64 -7.91
CA VAL A 499 -8.56 -9.88 -8.66
C VAL A 499 -8.54 -11.10 -7.75
N LEU A 500 -7.80 -11.02 -6.63
CA LEU A 500 -7.75 -12.09 -5.63
C LEU A 500 -9.10 -12.33 -4.98
N LEU A 501 -9.81 -11.27 -4.57
CA LEU A 501 -11.12 -11.37 -3.93
C LEU A 501 -12.15 -12.07 -4.81
N SER A 502 -12.16 -11.83 -6.12
CA SER A 502 -13.05 -12.51 -7.05
C SER A 502 -12.81 -14.03 -7.08
N ALA A 503 -11.55 -14.45 -7.13
CA ALA A 503 -11.17 -15.86 -7.10
C ALA A 503 -11.43 -16.49 -5.72
N ALA A 504 -11.18 -15.78 -4.64
CA ALA A 504 -11.48 -16.21 -3.29
C ALA A 504 -13.00 -16.42 -3.09
N THR A 505 -13.84 -15.51 -3.61
CA THR A 505 -15.30 -15.62 -3.59
C THR A 505 -15.77 -16.88 -4.31
N VAL A 506 -15.24 -17.17 -5.51
CA VAL A 506 -15.55 -18.39 -6.25
C VAL A 506 -15.08 -19.62 -5.49
N SER A 507 -13.89 -19.59 -4.88
CA SER A 507 -13.37 -20.71 -4.08
C SER A 507 -14.29 -21.07 -2.92
N MET A 508 -14.99 -20.08 -2.35
CA MET A 508 -15.91 -20.20 -1.23
C MET A 508 -17.37 -20.36 -1.65
N GLY A 509 -17.63 -20.68 -2.93
CA GLY A 509 -18.98 -20.95 -3.44
C GLY A 509 -19.88 -19.72 -3.42
N GLY A 510 -19.34 -18.52 -3.60
CA GLY A 510 -20.09 -17.27 -3.70
C GLY A 510 -20.06 -16.37 -2.46
N LYS A 511 -19.29 -16.72 -1.43
CA LYS A 511 -19.11 -15.89 -0.23
C LYS A 511 -17.99 -14.91 -0.42
N LEU A 512 -18.30 -13.62 -0.52
CA LEU A 512 -17.34 -12.53 -0.55
C LEU A 512 -17.09 -12.04 0.87
N MET A 513 -15.90 -12.33 1.39
CA MET A 513 -15.44 -11.81 2.68
C MET A 513 -14.78 -10.43 2.47
N GLU A 514 -15.01 -9.50 3.42
CA GLU A 514 -14.22 -8.28 3.48
C GLU A 514 -12.77 -8.61 3.85
N PRO A 515 -11.79 -8.09 3.10
CA PRO A 515 -10.39 -8.32 3.43
C PRO A 515 -10.01 -7.58 4.70
N SER A 516 -9.23 -8.22 5.57
CA SER A 516 -8.68 -7.59 6.77
C SER A 516 -7.18 -7.79 6.85
N ILE A 517 -6.46 -6.72 7.22
CA ILE A 517 -5.03 -6.75 7.52
C ILE A 517 -4.77 -6.59 9.03
N VAL A 518 -5.76 -6.14 9.79
CA VAL A 518 -5.71 -6.02 11.25
C VAL A 518 -6.40 -7.21 11.88
N HIS A 519 -5.75 -7.82 12.86
CA HIS A 519 -6.27 -8.93 13.65
C HIS A 519 -6.79 -8.48 15.01
N GLU A 520 -6.00 -7.67 15.74
CA GLU A 520 -6.34 -7.17 17.05
C GLU A 520 -5.76 -5.79 17.32
N ILE A 521 -6.45 -5.02 18.15
CA ILE A 521 -5.94 -3.81 18.79
C ILE A 521 -5.67 -4.16 20.25
N LEU A 522 -4.48 -3.83 20.73
CA LEU A 522 -3.99 -4.12 22.09
C LEU A 522 -3.71 -2.80 22.81
N ASP A 523 -3.88 -2.78 24.13
CA ASP A 523 -3.36 -1.67 24.92
C ASP A 523 -1.80 -1.71 25.02
N ALA A 524 -1.23 -0.72 25.68
CA ALA A 524 0.22 -0.64 25.85
C ALA A 524 0.81 -1.83 26.64
N ASP A 525 0.01 -2.47 27.50
CA ASP A 525 0.41 -3.61 28.31
C ASP A 525 0.21 -4.96 27.58
N GLY A 526 -0.37 -4.93 26.37
CA GLY A 526 -0.61 -6.10 25.53
C GLY A 526 -1.95 -6.78 25.77
N ASN A 527 -2.87 -6.19 26.52
CA ASN A 527 -4.22 -6.71 26.67
C ASN A 527 -5.05 -6.39 25.45
N VAL A 528 -5.88 -7.34 25.00
CA VAL A 528 -6.74 -7.18 23.84
C VAL A 528 -7.86 -6.18 24.16
N LEU A 529 -7.94 -5.09 23.40
CA LEU A 529 -9.02 -4.11 23.45
C LEU A 529 -10.11 -4.45 22.45
N GLU A 530 -9.71 -4.86 21.24
CA GLU A 530 -10.61 -5.18 20.15
C GLU A 530 -10.02 -6.33 19.32
N THR A 531 -10.87 -7.29 18.94
CA THR A 531 -10.54 -8.35 17.99
C THR A 531 -11.34 -8.13 16.72
N TYR A 532 -10.67 -8.15 15.57
CA TYR A 532 -11.33 -7.97 14.29
C TYR A 532 -12.11 -9.24 13.93
N ALA A 533 -13.43 -9.13 13.88
CA ALA A 533 -14.29 -10.25 13.51
C ALA A 533 -14.35 -10.34 11.97
N PRO A 534 -14.28 -11.56 11.39
CA PRO A 534 -14.50 -11.76 9.96
C PRO A 534 -15.86 -11.19 9.52
N ARG A 535 -15.87 -10.38 8.47
CA ARG A 535 -17.09 -9.77 7.93
C ARG A 535 -17.41 -10.36 6.57
N LEU A 536 -18.60 -10.96 6.48
CA LEU A 536 -19.17 -11.38 5.20
C LEU A 536 -19.81 -10.15 4.54
N ARG A 537 -19.30 -9.71 3.40
CA ARG A 537 -19.91 -8.63 2.62
C ARG A 537 -21.25 -9.08 2.06
N TRP A 538 -21.26 -10.22 1.37
CA TRP A 538 -22.47 -10.94 0.95
C TRP A 538 -22.18 -12.39 0.60
N ASP A 539 -23.24 -13.19 0.68
CA ASP A 539 -23.29 -14.51 0.07
C ASP A 539 -24.13 -14.41 -1.20
N LEU A 540 -23.46 -14.44 -2.34
CA LEU A 540 -24.07 -14.23 -3.66
C LEU A 540 -25.10 -15.29 -4.05
N THR A 541 -25.15 -16.43 -3.29
CA THR A 541 -26.11 -17.50 -3.56
C THR A 541 -27.45 -17.28 -2.88
N ILE A 542 -27.50 -16.45 -1.84
CA ILE A 542 -28.72 -16.16 -1.06
C ILE A 542 -29.08 -14.69 -1.05
N THR A 543 -28.08 -13.79 -1.19
CA THR A 543 -28.30 -12.35 -1.22
C THR A 543 -28.52 -11.90 -2.67
N PRO A 544 -29.69 -11.39 -3.04
CA PRO A 544 -29.91 -10.87 -4.39
C PRO A 544 -29.07 -9.62 -4.61
N THR A 545 -28.04 -9.72 -5.44
CA THR A 545 -27.08 -8.64 -5.72
C THR A 545 -26.97 -8.30 -7.22
N ILE A 546 -27.42 -9.20 -8.07
CA ILE A 546 -27.29 -9.02 -9.53
C ILE A 546 -28.54 -8.31 -10.07
N PRO A 547 -28.38 -7.09 -10.62
CA PRO A 547 -29.48 -6.39 -11.28
C PRO A 547 -30.03 -7.18 -12.48
N ILE A 548 -31.36 -7.17 -12.66
CA ILE A 548 -32.01 -7.74 -13.81
C ILE A 548 -32.15 -6.64 -14.87
N PHE A 549 -31.78 -6.97 -16.10
CA PHE A 549 -31.92 -6.11 -17.29
C PHE A 549 -32.91 -6.75 -18.25
N ASP A 550 -33.84 -5.96 -18.78
CA ASP A 550 -34.70 -6.40 -19.87
C ASP A 550 -34.01 -6.22 -21.24
N THR A 551 -34.59 -6.77 -22.28
CA THR A 551 -34.02 -6.71 -23.62
C THR A 551 -33.97 -5.30 -24.21
N THR A 552 -34.77 -4.35 -23.73
CA THR A 552 -34.83 -2.97 -24.19
C THR A 552 -33.81 -2.08 -23.47
N SER A 553 -33.47 -2.42 -22.21
CA SER A 553 -32.54 -1.67 -21.35
C SER A 553 -31.07 -2.05 -21.50
N LEU A 554 -30.75 -3.11 -22.25
CA LEU A 554 -29.36 -3.58 -22.45
C LEU A 554 -28.45 -2.58 -23.21
N ARG A 555 -29.02 -1.58 -23.88
CA ARG A 555 -28.22 -0.56 -24.60
C ARG A 555 -27.60 0.47 -23.66
N ASP A 556 -28.36 0.84 -22.63
CA ASP A 556 -28.02 1.96 -21.73
C ASP A 556 -27.74 1.47 -20.29
N CYS A 557 -27.68 0.15 -20.09
CA CYS A 557 -27.43 -0.50 -18.78
C CYS A 557 -28.39 -0.04 -17.67
N GLU A 558 -29.65 0.28 -18.02
CA GLU A 558 -30.68 0.62 -17.04
C GLU A 558 -31.31 -0.66 -16.47
N PRO A 559 -31.20 -0.96 -15.18
CA PRO A 559 -31.79 -2.14 -14.59
C PRO A 559 -33.30 -1.96 -14.39
N THR A 560 -34.04 -3.07 -14.36
CA THR A 560 -35.49 -3.09 -14.07
C THR A 560 -35.83 -2.68 -12.64
N GLY A 561 -34.85 -2.60 -11.75
CA GLY A 561 -35.01 -2.42 -10.30
C GLY A 561 -35.12 -3.72 -9.50
N GLU A 562 -35.24 -4.84 -10.16
CA GLU A 562 -35.22 -6.17 -9.53
C GLU A 562 -33.81 -6.72 -9.44
N LEU A 563 -33.55 -7.51 -8.39
CA LEU A 563 -32.27 -8.16 -8.14
C LEU A 563 -32.47 -9.68 -8.09
N LYS A 564 -31.42 -10.42 -8.46
CA LYS A 564 -31.37 -11.89 -8.31
C LYS A 564 -30.08 -12.36 -7.66
N ALA A 565 -30.10 -13.57 -7.11
CA ALA A 565 -28.94 -14.27 -6.60
C ALA A 565 -28.27 -15.12 -7.71
N ILE A 566 -27.06 -15.59 -7.44
CA ILE A 566 -26.35 -16.53 -8.32
C ILE A 566 -26.64 -17.96 -7.85
N GLN A 567 -26.97 -18.85 -8.79
CA GLN A 567 -27.24 -20.24 -8.47
C GLN A 567 -25.98 -20.94 -7.95
N PRO A 568 -26.04 -21.72 -6.84
CA PRO A 568 -24.86 -22.37 -6.24
C PRO A 568 -24.07 -23.24 -7.22
N TRP A 569 -24.74 -24.00 -8.09
CA TRP A 569 -24.09 -24.85 -9.08
C TRP A 569 -23.17 -24.10 -10.06
N VAL A 570 -23.42 -22.80 -10.27
CA VAL A 570 -22.59 -21.94 -11.13
C VAL A 570 -21.18 -21.84 -10.56
N PHE A 571 -21.05 -21.58 -9.26
CA PHE A 571 -19.75 -21.56 -8.61
C PHE A 571 -19.04 -22.91 -8.63
N GLU A 572 -19.79 -24.00 -8.48
CA GLU A 572 -19.24 -25.37 -8.59
C GLU A 572 -18.62 -25.59 -9.97
N LYS A 573 -19.35 -25.24 -11.06
CA LYS A 573 -18.85 -25.40 -12.42
C LYS A 573 -17.64 -24.51 -12.73
N VAL A 574 -17.62 -23.26 -12.24
CA VAL A 574 -16.45 -22.41 -12.40
C VAL A 574 -15.24 -22.96 -11.62
N ARG A 575 -15.46 -23.47 -10.40
CA ARG A 575 -14.39 -24.16 -9.63
C ARG A 575 -13.88 -25.41 -10.34
N GLU A 576 -14.77 -26.22 -10.95
CA GLU A 576 -14.37 -27.37 -11.77
C GLU A 576 -13.48 -26.95 -12.94
N GLY A 577 -13.83 -25.89 -13.67
CA GLY A 577 -13.00 -25.32 -14.74
C GLY A 577 -11.65 -24.81 -14.25
N MET A 578 -11.60 -24.15 -13.07
CA MET A 578 -10.35 -23.74 -12.43
C MET A 578 -9.51 -24.95 -11.96
N ARG A 579 -10.16 -26.04 -11.56
CA ARG A 579 -9.47 -27.29 -11.23
C ARG A 579 -8.89 -27.95 -12.47
N ALA A 580 -9.68 -28.02 -13.55
CA ALA A 580 -9.24 -28.53 -14.84
C ALA A 580 -8.05 -27.72 -15.43
N ALA A 581 -7.97 -26.43 -15.14
CA ALA A 581 -6.79 -25.64 -15.53
C ALA A 581 -5.48 -26.17 -14.92
N VAL A 582 -5.53 -26.76 -13.73
CA VAL A 582 -4.38 -27.38 -13.06
C VAL A 582 -4.13 -28.81 -13.59
N THR A 583 -5.18 -29.59 -13.83
CA THR A 583 -5.03 -31.00 -14.21
C THR A 583 -4.81 -31.23 -15.70
N GLU A 584 -5.35 -30.36 -16.55
CA GLU A 584 -5.40 -30.55 -18.00
C GLU A 584 -5.00 -29.30 -18.79
N GLY A 585 -5.09 -28.11 -18.16
CA GLY A 585 -5.02 -26.82 -18.81
C GLY A 585 -3.72 -26.05 -18.61
N THR A 586 -3.88 -24.70 -18.55
CA THR A 586 -2.77 -23.73 -18.58
C THR A 586 -1.88 -23.68 -17.33
N LEU A 587 -2.27 -24.30 -16.22
CA LEU A 587 -1.46 -24.48 -15.01
C LEU A 587 -0.88 -25.88 -14.89
N GLY A 588 -1.21 -26.76 -15.84
CA GLY A 588 -0.80 -28.16 -15.90
C GLY A 588 -0.09 -28.50 -17.23
N PRO A 589 -0.57 -29.54 -17.97
CA PRO A 589 0.12 -30.06 -19.14
C PRO A 589 0.28 -29.09 -20.31
N LEU A 590 -0.58 -28.10 -20.44
CA LEU A 590 -0.45 -27.05 -21.46
C LEU A 590 0.55 -25.96 -21.09
N SER A 591 1.05 -25.96 -19.86
CA SER A 591 2.13 -25.08 -19.44
C SER A 591 3.45 -25.64 -19.93
N ASN A 592 4.21 -24.87 -20.69
CA ASN A 592 5.57 -25.24 -21.11
C ASN A 592 6.57 -25.26 -19.94
N ASP A 593 6.15 -24.90 -18.73
CA ASP A 593 6.98 -24.85 -17.53
C ASP A 593 6.78 -26.09 -16.65
N ALA A 594 7.63 -27.05 -16.85
CA ALA A 594 7.78 -28.14 -15.87
C ALA A 594 8.48 -27.58 -14.59
N PRO A 595 8.03 -27.91 -13.37
CA PRO A 595 7.10 -28.99 -13.04
C PRO A 595 5.63 -28.59 -12.84
N GLY A 596 5.23 -27.34 -13.11
CA GLY A 596 3.84 -26.89 -12.96
C GLY A 596 3.26 -27.13 -11.55
N PHE A 597 1.95 -27.04 -11.43
CA PHE A 597 1.22 -27.30 -10.18
C PHE A 597 1.20 -28.78 -9.75
N TYR A 598 1.72 -29.71 -10.59
CA TYR A 598 1.86 -31.12 -10.23
C TYR A 598 2.66 -31.38 -8.95
N VAL A 599 3.59 -30.50 -8.59
CA VAL A 599 4.34 -30.60 -7.33
C VAL A 599 3.43 -30.51 -6.11
N LEU A 600 2.38 -29.68 -6.18
CA LEU A 600 1.38 -29.57 -5.11
C LEU A 600 0.51 -30.83 -5.05
N GLU A 601 0.06 -31.32 -6.22
CA GLU A 601 -0.69 -32.56 -6.34
C GLU A 601 0.07 -33.76 -5.75
N ALA A 602 1.35 -33.90 -6.08
CA ALA A 602 2.20 -34.96 -5.57
C ALA A 602 2.40 -34.90 -4.05
N ARG A 603 2.16 -33.75 -3.43
CA ARG A 603 2.18 -33.55 -1.98
C ARG A 603 0.80 -33.70 -1.33
N GLY A 604 -0.24 -34.08 -2.08
CA GLY A 604 -1.61 -34.18 -1.58
C GLY A 604 -2.29 -32.82 -1.34
N ILE A 605 -1.85 -31.76 -2.04
CA ILE A 605 -2.41 -30.41 -1.97
C ILE A 605 -3.10 -30.12 -3.31
N PRO A 606 -4.36 -30.55 -3.50
CA PRO A 606 -5.09 -30.27 -4.72
C PRO A 606 -5.35 -28.76 -4.82
N ALA A 607 -4.97 -28.15 -5.92
CA ALA A 607 -5.16 -26.73 -6.16
C ALA A 607 -6.09 -26.49 -7.36
N ALA A 608 -6.71 -25.32 -7.42
CA ALA A 608 -7.44 -24.81 -8.56
C ALA A 608 -7.01 -23.37 -8.84
N GLY A 609 -7.00 -22.95 -10.11
CA GLY A 609 -6.53 -21.62 -10.43
C GLY A 609 -6.81 -21.18 -11.86
N LYS A 610 -6.35 -19.98 -12.19
CA LYS A 610 -6.49 -19.37 -13.51
C LYS A 610 -5.29 -18.52 -13.85
N THR A 611 -4.73 -18.72 -15.04
CA THR A 611 -3.70 -17.86 -15.61
C THR A 611 -4.31 -16.65 -16.30
N GLY A 612 -3.56 -15.56 -16.37
CA GLY A 612 -3.88 -14.35 -17.11
C GLY A 612 -2.68 -13.78 -17.82
N THR A 613 -2.92 -13.24 -18.99
CA THR A 613 -1.96 -12.44 -19.77
C THR A 613 -2.72 -11.21 -20.24
N ALA A 614 -2.28 -10.04 -19.78
CA ALA A 614 -2.98 -8.79 -20.03
C ALA A 614 -2.11 -7.84 -20.86
N GLU A 615 -2.49 -7.64 -22.12
CA GLU A 615 -1.83 -6.67 -23.00
C GLU A 615 -2.07 -5.25 -22.49
N TYR A 616 -1.05 -4.41 -22.57
CA TYR A 616 -1.11 -3.03 -22.09
C TYR A 616 -0.28 -2.09 -22.96
N CYS A 617 -0.58 -0.81 -22.87
CA CYS A 617 0.24 0.26 -23.43
C CYS A 617 0.07 1.51 -22.57
N ASP A 618 0.88 1.64 -21.54
CA ASP A 618 0.92 2.80 -20.67
C ASP A 618 1.97 3.82 -21.13
N ILE A 619 2.06 4.93 -20.41
CA ILE A 619 3.04 5.99 -20.69
C ILE A 619 4.48 5.50 -20.62
N TYR A 620 4.79 4.57 -19.71
CA TYR A 620 6.12 4.01 -19.55
C TYR A 620 6.49 3.10 -20.73
N ALA A 621 5.59 2.18 -21.11
CA ALA A 621 5.76 1.32 -22.28
C ALA A 621 5.89 2.14 -23.57
N THR A 622 5.09 3.21 -23.70
CA THR A 622 5.16 4.15 -24.83
C THR A 622 6.52 4.86 -24.87
N ALA A 623 6.98 5.40 -23.75
CA ALA A 623 8.29 6.07 -23.66
C ALA A 623 9.47 5.16 -24.00
N LYS A 624 9.34 3.86 -23.74
CA LYS A 624 10.33 2.83 -24.08
C LYS A 624 10.12 2.21 -25.47
N GLY A 625 9.17 2.70 -26.28
CA GLY A 625 8.88 2.20 -27.63
C GLY A 625 8.35 0.77 -27.66
N ARG A 626 7.75 0.27 -26.57
CA ARG A 626 7.24 -1.10 -26.45
C ARG A 626 5.82 -1.27 -27.00
N CYS A 627 5.09 -0.17 -27.21
CA CYS A 627 3.73 -0.17 -27.74
C CYS A 627 3.71 -0.36 -29.26
N VAL A 628 3.95 -1.59 -29.71
CA VAL A 628 3.93 -1.93 -31.13
C VAL A 628 2.62 -2.63 -31.47
N PRO A 629 1.80 -2.09 -32.38
CA PRO A 629 0.54 -2.73 -32.79
C PRO A 629 0.75 -4.19 -33.21
N GLY A 630 -0.04 -5.12 -32.64
CA GLY A 630 0.08 -6.57 -32.88
C GLY A 630 1.18 -7.27 -32.09
N LYS A 631 1.99 -6.53 -31.32
CA LYS A 631 3.04 -7.07 -30.43
C LYS A 631 3.09 -6.27 -29.11
N TRP A 632 1.92 -6.11 -28.51
CA TRP A 632 1.78 -5.38 -27.26
C TRP A 632 2.54 -6.06 -26.11
N PRO A 633 3.20 -5.31 -25.23
CA PRO A 633 3.73 -5.88 -23.98
C PRO A 633 2.56 -6.39 -23.14
N ALA A 634 2.81 -7.38 -22.30
CA ALA A 634 1.78 -7.99 -21.50
C ALA A 634 2.21 -8.19 -20.04
N HIS A 635 1.29 -7.98 -19.12
CA HIS A 635 1.41 -8.34 -17.72
C HIS A 635 1.15 -9.84 -17.53
N ALA A 636 1.86 -10.45 -16.59
CA ALA A 636 1.62 -11.82 -16.18
C ALA A 636 0.76 -11.88 -14.91
N TRP A 637 -0.31 -12.67 -14.95
CA TRP A 637 -1.21 -12.91 -13.84
C TRP A 637 -1.41 -14.39 -13.57
N THR A 638 -1.56 -14.74 -12.31
CA THR A 638 -2.09 -16.04 -11.90
C THR A 638 -2.79 -15.90 -10.57
N VAL A 639 -3.98 -16.50 -10.46
CA VAL A 639 -4.65 -16.73 -9.19
C VAL A 639 -4.82 -18.23 -8.97
N ALA A 640 -4.67 -18.68 -7.73
CA ALA A 640 -5.01 -20.05 -7.36
C ALA A 640 -5.39 -20.12 -5.88
N PHE A 641 -6.14 -21.17 -5.53
CA PHE A 641 -6.49 -21.50 -4.16
C PHE A 641 -6.24 -22.96 -3.86
N ALA A 642 -6.01 -23.27 -2.60
CA ALA A 642 -5.76 -24.63 -2.12
C ALA A 642 -6.19 -24.80 -0.65
N PRO A 643 -6.55 -26.03 -0.20
CA PRO A 643 -6.90 -27.18 -1.03
C PRO A 643 -8.19 -26.92 -1.83
N TYR A 644 -8.39 -27.68 -2.93
CA TYR A 644 -9.58 -27.49 -3.78
C TYR A 644 -10.91 -27.72 -3.04
N ASP A 645 -10.99 -28.79 -2.24
CA ASP A 645 -12.24 -29.15 -1.56
C ASP A 645 -12.57 -28.21 -0.38
N LYS A 646 -11.54 -27.78 0.34
CA LYS A 646 -11.68 -26.89 1.51
C LYS A 646 -10.61 -25.79 1.46
N PRO A 647 -10.85 -24.73 0.70
CA PRO A 647 -9.86 -23.67 0.52
C PRO A 647 -9.45 -23.02 1.84
N GLU A 648 -8.14 -23.01 2.12
CA GLU A 648 -7.55 -22.38 3.30
C GLU A 648 -6.72 -21.15 2.94
N ILE A 649 -6.26 -21.11 1.69
CA ILE A 649 -5.46 -20.02 1.15
C ILE A 649 -5.80 -19.78 -0.32
N ALA A 650 -5.95 -18.52 -0.70
CA ALA A 650 -5.96 -18.08 -2.09
C ALA A 650 -4.81 -17.09 -2.32
N VAL A 651 -4.15 -17.20 -3.47
CA VAL A 651 -2.96 -16.40 -3.80
C VAL A 651 -3.12 -15.81 -5.19
N VAL A 652 -2.76 -14.53 -5.34
CA VAL A 652 -2.57 -13.86 -6.64
C VAL A 652 -1.10 -13.48 -6.79
N ALA A 653 -0.58 -13.63 -8.00
CA ALA A 653 0.67 -12.99 -8.42
C ALA A 653 0.43 -12.16 -9.67
N PHE A 654 0.96 -10.96 -9.65
CA PHE A 654 1.04 -10.01 -10.76
C PHE A 654 2.49 -9.66 -11.04
N VAL A 655 2.91 -9.65 -12.31
CA VAL A 655 4.22 -9.15 -12.71
C VAL A 655 4.06 -8.20 -13.89
N TYR A 656 4.49 -6.97 -13.69
CA TYR A 656 4.50 -5.93 -14.72
C TYR A 656 5.41 -6.35 -15.88
N ASN A 657 4.89 -6.28 -17.10
CA ASN A 657 5.60 -6.71 -18.31
C ASN A 657 6.14 -8.13 -18.23
N GLY A 658 5.44 -9.01 -17.49
CA GLY A 658 5.83 -10.40 -17.24
C GLY A 658 5.55 -11.35 -18.40
N SER A 659 5.04 -10.88 -19.54
CA SER A 659 4.68 -11.67 -20.69
C SER A 659 3.53 -12.66 -20.42
N GLU A 660 3.81 -13.91 -20.06
CA GLU A 660 2.80 -14.96 -19.88
C GLU A 660 2.59 -15.34 -18.41
N GLY A 661 1.32 -15.42 -18.02
CA GLY A 661 0.96 -15.82 -16.66
C GLY A 661 1.43 -17.22 -16.28
N ALA A 662 1.33 -18.19 -17.19
CA ALA A 662 1.74 -19.57 -16.95
C ALA A 662 3.24 -19.69 -16.65
N SER A 663 4.08 -18.94 -17.37
CA SER A 663 5.55 -19.04 -17.28
C SER A 663 6.12 -18.22 -16.12
N VAL A 664 5.50 -17.05 -15.79
CA VAL A 664 6.07 -16.08 -14.86
C VAL A 664 5.32 -16.05 -13.54
N ALA A 665 4.00 -15.83 -13.56
CA ALA A 665 3.21 -15.68 -12.34
C ALA A 665 2.83 -17.02 -11.70
N ALA A 666 2.59 -18.07 -12.47
CA ALA A 666 2.19 -19.37 -11.95
C ALA A 666 3.26 -20.03 -11.05
N PRO A 667 4.56 -20.02 -11.39
CA PRO A 667 5.61 -20.50 -10.48
C PRO A 667 5.66 -19.73 -9.15
N ILE A 668 5.36 -18.42 -9.15
CA ILE A 668 5.30 -17.61 -7.93
C ILE A 668 4.16 -18.13 -7.05
N VAL A 669 2.94 -18.17 -7.57
CA VAL A 669 1.74 -18.63 -6.83
C VAL A 669 1.95 -20.05 -6.28
N ARG A 670 2.46 -20.97 -7.11
CA ARG A 670 2.75 -22.34 -6.70
C ARG A 670 3.74 -22.41 -5.52
N ARG A 671 4.85 -21.68 -5.60
CA ARG A 671 5.87 -21.63 -4.53
C ARG A 671 5.30 -21.05 -3.24
N VAL A 672 4.48 -20.01 -3.32
CA VAL A 672 3.84 -19.39 -2.15
C VAL A 672 2.85 -20.35 -1.49
N LEU A 673 1.99 -21.04 -2.27
CA LEU A 673 1.11 -22.08 -1.75
C LEU A 673 1.90 -23.19 -1.06
N GLN A 674 2.97 -23.68 -1.69
CA GLN A 674 3.85 -24.69 -1.11
C GLN A 674 4.44 -24.24 0.23
N THR A 675 4.97 -23.02 0.28
CA THR A 675 5.56 -22.45 1.50
C THR A 675 4.53 -22.32 2.63
N TYR A 676 3.30 -21.90 2.31
CA TYR A 676 2.22 -21.83 3.30
C TYR A 676 1.99 -23.20 3.98
N PHE A 677 1.87 -24.28 3.19
CA PHE A 677 1.64 -25.61 3.75
C PHE A 677 2.88 -26.18 4.46
N GLU A 678 4.09 -25.81 4.05
CA GLU A 678 5.32 -26.14 4.77
C GLU A 678 5.40 -25.44 6.13
N ILE A 679 5.06 -24.15 6.22
CA ILE A 679 4.95 -23.40 7.49
C ILE A 679 3.92 -24.06 8.40
N LYS A 680 2.74 -24.36 7.86
CA LYS A 680 1.64 -24.99 8.62
C LYS A 680 2.04 -26.37 9.16
N ALA A 681 2.73 -27.18 8.37
CA ALA A 681 3.23 -28.48 8.82
C ALA A 681 4.28 -28.31 9.93
N GLY A 682 5.20 -27.37 9.78
CA GLY A 682 6.20 -27.05 10.81
C GLY A 682 5.58 -26.55 12.11
N ASP A 683 4.53 -25.74 12.05
CA ASP A 683 3.80 -25.27 13.23
C ASP A 683 3.06 -26.42 13.94
N ALA A 684 2.49 -27.36 13.20
CA ALA A 684 1.84 -28.56 13.76
C ALA A 684 2.85 -29.47 14.47
N ASP A 685 4.06 -29.65 13.91
CA ASP A 685 5.13 -30.42 14.53
C ASP A 685 5.65 -29.77 15.83
N LEU A 686 5.59 -28.45 15.94
CA LEU A 686 5.99 -27.68 17.12
C LEU A 686 4.85 -27.47 18.13
N GLY A 687 3.64 -27.94 17.83
CA GLY A 687 2.45 -27.78 18.67
C GLY A 687 1.92 -26.35 18.73
N ARG A 688 2.13 -25.57 17.67
CA ARG A 688 1.70 -24.18 17.52
C ARG A 688 0.41 -24.05 16.69
#